data_57b56252e0dcd8df48ce993536966c1f
#
_entry.id   57b56252e0dcd8df48ce993536966c1f
#
_cell.length_a   1.000
_cell.length_b   1.000
_cell.length_c   1.000
_cell.angle_alpha   90.00
_cell.angle_beta   90.00
_cell.angle_gamma   90.00
#
_symmetry.space_group_name_H-M   'P 1'
#
loop_
_entity.id
_entity.type
_entity.pdbx_description
1 polymer ?
#
loop_
_entity_poly.entity_id
_entity_poly.type
_entity_poly.pdbx_seq_one_letter_code
_entity_poly.pdbx_strand_id
1 'polypeptide(L)'
;MKHADIIQTLDLEQKCALLSGGTVFDTRALPGKNVPSITLSDGPNGVRKQAGAADHLGLNPSVPATCFPTSATVANSWDPALGEAVGEAMGEEAAAQEVSVLLGPGLNIKRSPLCGRNFEYFSEDPYLAGKMAAGYVRGIQKNGIAACPKHFAVNSQELRRMASDSIVDERTLREIYLTGFEIVVKEAKPKTIMSSYNLINGTYANENAHLLKDILRKDWGFEGAVVTDWGGSNDHALGVKNGSTLEMPFPGDDSVRELMKAVESGKISEADVDARLDELLELVLDTKAAVEAAPRTFDADAHHALARRAAGESIVLLKNEGGILPLKAGEKVAVIGDFAKTPRYQGAGSSAVNSIKVDSFLDCLAESGLMSAGYAQGFERQGKANDTLKQEAVALAQNANVVLLCMGLDEIKESEGIDRSNMKLAQSQLDLLAAVAAVNPNVIVLLSAGSSLETEWLRDCKALVYGCLGGQAGAGALVDVLTGAVCPSGKLAETWVNGYDDSPVKDHFAGEGRTVQYREGLYVGYRYFETAGKPVAFPFGYGLSYTTFAYSGLKAAADGVTLTVTNTGRCAGAEIVQLYVAKPDAKIFRPAQELKGFAKVWLEAGESKTVTIPLDDKAFRYWNIATDGWEVEGGKYLIRVGTSSDDICLTGEVTVPGTGAPNPYQSVELPHYLTGEVTQVSDEEFAALLGRPIPEDKIKIDRNMTLGELGHGRSPLGWIVAAVLGRLLRQSIQRGKPDLNILFQYNMPLRALAKMTNGAISMGMVDGIVMEAQGFWIIGLLRVIVEAVKNIVLNAQMENRLKNS
;
A
#
# COMPACT_ATOMS: atom_id res chain seq x y z
N MET A 1 31.28 9.22 -8.67
CA MET A 1 31.32 8.03 -7.83
C MET A 1 31.93 8.41 -6.49
N LYS A 2 31.25 8.12 -5.40
CA LYS A 2 31.70 8.40 -4.02
C LYS A 2 32.69 7.32 -3.52
N HIS A 3 32.56 6.09 -3.99
CA HIS A 3 33.29 4.89 -3.57
C HIS A 3 34.20 4.33 -4.68
N ALA A 4 34.75 5.21 -5.51
CA ALA A 4 35.64 4.82 -6.63
C ALA A 4 36.90 4.03 -6.17
N ASP A 5 37.39 4.31 -4.98
CA ASP A 5 38.52 3.64 -4.34
C ASP A 5 38.24 2.16 -4.08
N ILE A 6 37.04 1.81 -3.61
CA ILE A 6 36.62 0.42 -3.40
C ILE A 6 36.34 -0.23 -4.78
N ILE A 7 35.52 0.42 -5.62
CA ILE A 7 35.08 -0.11 -6.92
C ILE A 7 36.26 -0.51 -7.82
N GLN A 8 37.33 0.29 -7.84
CA GLN A 8 38.54 0.00 -8.63
C GLN A 8 39.32 -1.22 -8.15
N THR A 9 39.12 -1.68 -6.91
CA THR A 9 39.78 -2.90 -6.39
C THR A 9 39.02 -4.18 -6.72
N LEU A 10 37.80 -4.08 -7.23
CA LEU A 10 36.89 -5.21 -7.53
C LEU A 10 37.07 -5.67 -8.98
N ASP A 11 37.10 -6.98 -9.19
CA ASP A 11 36.93 -7.54 -10.51
C ASP A 11 35.45 -7.56 -10.95
N LEU A 12 35.23 -7.89 -12.24
CA LEU A 12 33.85 -7.88 -12.79
C LEU A 12 32.92 -8.89 -12.10
N GLU A 13 33.42 -10.06 -11.68
CA GLU A 13 32.61 -11.06 -10.98
C GLU A 13 32.15 -10.54 -9.62
N GLN A 14 33.07 -9.92 -8.86
CA GLN A 14 32.78 -9.30 -7.56
C GLN A 14 31.79 -8.13 -7.69
N LYS A 15 31.97 -7.26 -8.69
CA LYS A 15 31.05 -6.14 -8.99
C LYS A 15 29.63 -6.66 -9.27
N CYS A 16 29.52 -7.63 -10.16
CA CYS A 16 28.22 -8.21 -10.53
C CYS A 16 27.56 -8.96 -9.38
N ALA A 17 28.36 -9.67 -8.55
CA ALA A 17 27.85 -10.43 -7.41
C ALA A 17 27.22 -9.53 -6.33
N LEU A 18 27.82 -8.36 -6.06
CA LEU A 18 27.29 -7.42 -5.07
C LEU A 18 25.91 -6.85 -5.42
N LEU A 19 25.56 -6.74 -6.70
CA LEU A 19 24.26 -6.24 -7.16
C LEU A 19 23.11 -7.27 -7.00
N SER A 20 23.36 -8.40 -6.37
CA SER A 20 22.38 -9.42 -6.00
C SER A 20 22.44 -9.75 -4.52
N GLY A 21 21.32 -10.12 -3.92
CA GLY A 21 21.23 -10.55 -2.53
C GLY A 21 22.20 -11.68 -2.19
N GLY A 22 22.60 -11.77 -0.92
CA GLY A 22 23.39 -12.87 -0.37
C GLY A 22 22.53 -13.97 0.26
N THR A 23 21.38 -13.59 0.79
CA THR A 23 20.34 -14.48 1.35
C THR A 23 18.95 -14.00 0.96
N VAL A 24 17.93 -14.46 1.66
CA VAL A 24 16.54 -13.95 1.46
C VAL A 24 16.43 -12.48 1.86
N PHE A 25 17.16 -12.03 2.89
CA PHE A 25 17.06 -10.67 3.42
C PHE A 25 18.40 -9.94 3.60
N ASP A 26 19.53 -10.57 3.29
CA ASP A 26 20.84 -9.94 3.45
C ASP A 26 21.52 -9.68 2.11
N THR A 27 22.29 -8.59 2.05
CA THR A 27 23.18 -8.32 0.91
C THR A 27 24.42 -9.20 1.00
N ARG A 28 25.18 -9.30 -0.10
CA ARG A 28 26.46 -10.02 -0.09
C ARG A 28 27.53 -9.22 0.64
N ALA A 29 28.39 -9.92 1.36
CA ALA A 29 29.64 -9.36 1.91
C ALA A 29 30.83 -9.75 1.03
N LEU A 30 31.82 -8.86 0.98
CA LEU A 30 33.17 -9.16 0.48
C LEU A 30 34.18 -8.68 1.55
N PRO A 31 34.44 -9.50 2.60
CA PRO A 31 35.28 -9.06 3.72
C PRO A 31 36.70 -8.66 3.33
N GLY A 32 37.31 -9.35 2.33
CA GLY A 32 38.64 -9.02 1.79
C GLY A 32 38.69 -7.65 1.06
N LYS A 33 37.54 -7.04 0.80
CA LYS A 33 37.38 -5.72 0.16
C LYS A 33 36.71 -4.69 1.07
N ASN A 34 36.53 -4.99 2.34
CA ASN A 34 35.82 -4.13 3.32
C ASN A 34 34.38 -3.79 2.94
N VAL A 35 33.69 -4.68 2.22
CA VAL A 35 32.27 -4.54 1.93
C VAL A 35 31.47 -5.44 2.88
N PRO A 36 30.78 -4.87 3.88
CA PRO A 36 29.97 -5.67 4.81
C PRO A 36 28.62 -6.07 4.21
N SER A 37 27.95 -7.07 4.80
CA SER A 37 26.54 -7.35 4.55
C SER A 37 25.65 -6.49 5.43
N ILE A 38 24.49 -6.11 4.91
CA ILE A 38 23.41 -5.48 5.66
C ILE A 38 22.13 -6.28 5.54
N THR A 39 21.25 -6.17 6.56
CA THR A 39 19.95 -6.84 6.61
C THR A 39 18.84 -5.88 6.21
N LEU A 40 17.98 -6.35 5.30
CA LEU A 40 16.71 -5.74 4.97
C LEU A 40 15.61 -6.46 5.77
N SER A 41 14.49 -5.81 6.07
CA SER A 41 13.37 -6.45 6.77
C SER A 41 12.03 -5.87 6.35
N ASP A 42 11.01 -6.72 6.23
CA ASP A 42 9.64 -6.23 6.09
C ASP A 42 9.26 -5.36 7.28
N GLY A 43 8.33 -4.43 7.04
CA GLY A 43 7.84 -3.61 8.11
C GLY A 43 7.17 -2.30 7.76
N PRO A 44 6.03 -2.27 7.02
CA PRO A 44 5.29 -1.03 6.79
C PRO A 44 4.57 -0.50 8.04
N ASN A 45 4.28 -1.37 9.03
CA ASN A 45 3.63 -0.99 10.28
C ASN A 45 4.29 -1.59 11.56
N GLY A 46 5.55 -1.98 11.44
CA GLY A 46 6.39 -2.52 12.52
C GLY A 46 7.44 -3.47 11.96
N VAL A 47 8.56 -3.63 12.65
CA VAL A 47 9.67 -4.46 12.18
C VAL A 47 9.28 -5.93 12.15
N ARG A 48 9.57 -6.60 11.03
CA ARG A 48 9.32 -8.02 10.87
C ARG A 48 10.59 -8.78 10.47
N LYS A 49 11.61 -8.68 11.33
CA LYS A 49 12.85 -9.45 11.15
C LYS A 49 12.58 -10.93 11.42
N GLN A 50 12.78 -11.79 10.41
CA GLN A 50 12.54 -13.22 10.55
C GLN A 50 13.59 -13.85 11.46
N ALA A 51 13.14 -14.79 12.33
CA ALA A 51 13.99 -15.52 13.25
C ALA A 51 14.28 -16.92 12.68
N GLY A 52 15.57 -17.23 12.42
CA GLY A 52 15.97 -18.52 11.85
C GLY A 52 15.87 -18.58 10.32
N ALA A 53 15.36 -19.70 9.80
CA ALA A 53 15.22 -19.86 8.34
C ALA A 53 14.17 -18.87 7.78
N ALA A 54 14.59 -18.03 6.84
CA ALA A 54 13.73 -17.04 6.24
C ALA A 54 12.85 -17.65 5.12
N ASP A 55 11.64 -17.11 4.92
CA ASP A 55 10.75 -17.42 3.81
C ASP A 55 10.31 -16.14 3.06
N HIS A 56 9.79 -16.31 1.84
CA HIS A 56 9.42 -15.20 0.96
C HIS A 56 8.04 -14.57 1.27
N LEU A 57 7.17 -15.26 2.01
CA LEU A 57 5.81 -14.81 2.34
C LEU A 57 5.64 -14.40 3.80
N GLY A 58 6.72 -14.56 4.58
CA GLY A 58 6.72 -14.19 5.96
C GLY A 58 5.82 -15.05 6.85
N LEU A 59 5.78 -16.33 6.61
CA LEU A 59 5.03 -17.30 7.42
C LEU A 59 5.86 -17.82 8.59
N ASN A 60 7.20 -17.74 8.51
CA ASN A 60 8.09 -18.14 9.57
C ASN A 60 8.06 -17.15 10.75
N PRO A 61 8.37 -17.60 11.97
CA PRO A 61 8.45 -16.74 13.13
C PRO A 61 9.39 -15.55 12.92
N SER A 62 9.00 -14.39 13.43
CA SER A 62 9.82 -13.18 13.44
C SER A 62 10.14 -12.73 14.86
N VAL A 63 11.16 -11.89 15.00
CA VAL A 63 11.53 -11.26 16.26
C VAL A 63 10.36 -10.39 16.73
N PRO A 64 10.01 -10.42 18.04
CA PRO A 64 8.97 -9.55 18.56
C PRO A 64 9.28 -8.07 18.35
N ALA A 65 8.26 -7.29 17.92
CA ALA A 65 8.36 -5.87 17.70
C ALA A 65 7.01 -5.18 18.00
N THR A 66 6.99 -3.85 18.05
CA THR A 66 5.74 -3.10 18.19
C THR A 66 4.98 -3.13 16.88
N CYS A 67 3.73 -3.61 16.91
CA CYS A 67 2.80 -3.48 15.80
C CYS A 67 2.04 -2.16 15.91
N PHE A 68 2.46 -1.16 15.14
CA PHE A 68 1.75 0.12 15.01
C PHE A 68 0.49 -0.04 14.17
N PRO A 69 -0.45 0.93 14.20
CA PRO A 69 -1.57 0.94 13.27
C PRO A 69 -1.10 0.89 11.82
N THR A 70 -1.87 0.23 10.95
CA THR A 70 -1.53 0.13 9.52
C THR A 70 -1.50 1.50 8.85
N SER A 71 -0.84 1.61 7.69
CA SER A 71 -0.77 2.86 6.92
C SER A 71 -2.16 3.41 6.58
N ALA A 72 -3.11 2.52 6.23
CA ALA A 72 -4.51 2.88 6.00
C ALA A 72 -5.17 3.49 7.24
N THR A 73 -4.81 3.01 8.43
CA THR A 73 -5.30 3.56 9.70
C THR A 73 -4.69 4.94 9.96
N VAL A 74 -3.36 5.04 9.97
CA VAL A 74 -2.67 6.30 10.29
C VAL A 74 -2.99 7.40 9.27
N ALA A 75 -3.29 7.06 8.02
CA ALA A 75 -3.74 8.01 7.01
C ALA A 75 -5.01 8.78 7.44
N ASN A 76 -5.91 8.14 8.18
CA ASN A 76 -7.12 8.79 8.70
C ASN A 76 -6.82 9.89 9.74
N SER A 77 -5.61 9.94 10.31
CA SER A 77 -5.19 11.03 11.18
C SER A 77 -4.94 12.34 10.42
N TRP A 78 -4.63 12.27 9.14
CA TRP A 78 -4.19 13.39 8.28
C TRP A 78 -3.06 14.21 8.94
N ASP A 79 -2.17 13.51 9.64
CA ASP A 79 -1.08 14.12 10.41
C ASP A 79 0.27 13.51 10.02
N PRO A 80 1.02 14.14 9.10
CA PRO A 80 2.35 13.69 8.72
C PRO A 80 3.36 13.70 9.88
N ALA A 81 3.15 14.55 10.92
CA ALA A 81 4.03 14.58 12.08
C ALA A 81 3.80 13.36 12.98
N LEU A 82 2.54 12.89 13.13
CA LEU A 82 2.24 11.61 13.77
C LEU A 82 2.86 10.45 12.98
N GLY A 83 2.76 10.49 11.65
CA GLY A 83 3.43 9.54 10.77
C GLY A 83 4.95 9.52 10.96
N GLU A 84 5.57 10.69 11.14
CA GLU A 84 7.00 10.81 11.41
C GLU A 84 7.38 10.23 12.78
N ALA A 85 6.58 10.46 13.82
CA ALA A 85 6.81 9.88 15.15
C ALA A 85 6.71 8.34 15.14
N VAL A 86 5.71 7.77 14.43
CA VAL A 86 5.59 6.32 14.24
C VAL A 86 6.78 5.77 13.46
N GLY A 87 7.19 6.46 12.39
CA GLY A 87 8.37 6.10 11.60
C GLY A 87 9.65 6.11 12.42
N GLU A 88 9.84 7.10 13.30
CA GLU A 88 11.00 7.21 14.19
C GLU A 88 11.07 6.02 15.16
N ALA A 89 9.96 5.66 15.79
CA ALA A 89 9.90 4.50 16.68
C ALA A 89 10.17 3.17 15.93
N MET A 90 9.60 2.99 14.74
CA MET A 90 9.91 1.81 13.89
C MET A 90 11.39 1.77 13.50
N GLY A 91 11.99 2.91 13.18
CA GLY A 91 13.42 3.01 12.85
C GLY A 91 14.32 2.69 14.04
N GLU A 92 13.93 3.09 15.25
CA GLU A 92 14.63 2.75 16.48
C GLU A 92 14.62 1.23 16.72
N GLU A 93 13.46 0.58 16.62
CA GLU A 93 13.34 -0.87 16.74
C GLU A 93 14.15 -1.61 15.66
N ALA A 94 14.10 -1.12 14.42
CA ALA A 94 14.84 -1.71 13.31
C ALA A 94 16.37 -1.65 13.56
N ALA A 95 16.88 -0.50 13.95
CA ALA A 95 18.30 -0.33 14.28
C ALA A 95 18.72 -1.22 15.48
N ALA A 96 17.89 -1.28 16.54
CA ALA A 96 18.13 -2.14 17.70
C ALA A 96 18.16 -3.63 17.32
N GLN A 97 17.38 -4.04 16.34
CA GLN A 97 17.34 -5.39 15.79
C GLN A 97 18.35 -5.64 14.65
N GLU A 98 19.30 -4.74 14.42
CA GLU A 98 20.32 -4.85 13.37
C GLU A 98 19.74 -4.89 11.93
N VAL A 99 18.66 -4.16 11.69
CA VAL A 99 18.06 -3.97 10.37
C VAL A 99 18.54 -2.65 9.80
N SER A 100 19.16 -2.68 8.63
CA SER A 100 19.71 -1.50 7.94
C SER A 100 18.71 -0.87 6.96
N VAL A 101 17.77 -1.67 6.44
CA VAL A 101 16.73 -1.20 5.51
C VAL A 101 15.37 -1.72 5.96
N LEU A 102 14.46 -0.83 6.32
CA LEU A 102 13.09 -1.18 6.61
C LEU A 102 12.22 -1.03 5.35
N LEU A 103 11.61 -2.14 4.90
CA LEU A 103 10.85 -2.24 3.65
C LEU A 103 9.44 -1.64 3.81
N GLY A 104 9.37 -0.34 3.81
CA GLY A 104 8.18 0.48 3.98
C GLY A 104 8.50 1.97 3.96
N PRO A 105 7.44 2.82 3.91
CA PRO A 105 6.02 2.48 3.88
C PRO A 105 5.51 2.08 2.48
N GLY A 106 4.34 1.40 2.42
CA GLY A 106 3.59 1.19 1.20
C GLY A 106 2.72 2.41 0.86
N LEU A 107 2.76 2.90 -0.40
CA LEU A 107 2.00 4.09 -0.78
C LEU A 107 1.34 4.01 -2.17
N ASN A 108 1.08 2.82 -2.67
CA ASN A 108 0.28 2.66 -3.89
C ASN A 108 -1.13 3.24 -3.69
N ILE A 109 -1.72 3.72 -4.77
CA ILE A 109 -3.06 4.31 -4.74
C ILE A 109 -4.11 3.22 -4.52
N LYS A 110 -5.06 3.46 -3.61
CA LYS A 110 -6.27 2.64 -3.41
C LYS A 110 -7.22 2.84 -4.59
N ARG A 111 -6.91 2.17 -5.71
CA ARG A 111 -7.63 2.26 -6.96
C ARG A 111 -9.00 1.58 -6.90
N SER A 112 -9.03 0.40 -6.28
CA SER A 112 -10.23 -0.42 -6.09
C SER A 112 -10.39 -0.79 -4.63
N PRO A 113 -11.61 -0.75 -4.07
CA PRO A 113 -11.86 -1.22 -2.71
C PRO A 113 -11.59 -2.73 -2.54
N LEU A 114 -11.48 -3.48 -3.63
CA LEU A 114 -11.24 -4.93 -3.60
C LEU A 114 -9.76 -5.31 -3.51
N CYS A 115 -8.81 -4.38 -3.68
CA CYS A 115 -7.38 -4.70 -3.57
C CYS A 115 -7.05 -5.23 -2.16
N GLY A 116 -6.47 -6.44 -2.10
CA GLY A 116 -6.20 -7.14 -0.85
C GLY A 116 -5.21 -6.44 0.09
N ARG A 117 -4.33 -5.59 -0.45
CA ARG A 117 -3.33 -4.81 0.31
C ARG A 117 -3.74 -3.37 0.61
N ASN A 118 -5.00 -2.99 0.43
CA ASN A 118 -5.46 -1.63 0.76
C ASN A 118 -5.18 -1.25 2.22
N PHE A 119 -5.15 -2.21 3.15
CA PHE A 119 -4.79 -1.96 4.55
C PHE A 119 -3.37 -1.41 4.71
N GLU A 120 -2.47 -1.68 3.77
CA GLU A 120 -1.05 -1.31 3.79
C GLU A 120 -0.78 0.04 3.11
N TYR A 121 -1.74 0.57 2.36
CA TYR A 121 -1.63 1.78 1.57
C TYR A 121 -2.40 2.94 2.21
N PHE A 122 -1.87 4.17 2.12
CA PHE A 122 -2.44 5.31 2.82
C PHE A 122 -3.80 5.75 2.26
N SER A 123 -3.90 6.06 0.97
CA SER A 123 -5.05 6.78 0.44
C SER A 123 -5.35 6.49 -1.04
N GLU A 124 -6.56 6.83 -1.47
CA GLU A 124 -6.92 7.01 -2.89
C GLU A 124 -6.38 8.32 -3.47
N ASP A 125 -6.00 9.27 -2.61
CA ASP A 125 -5.46 10.57 -3.01
C ASP A 125 -3.94 10.59 -2.97
N PRO A 126 -3.24 10.92 -4.09
CA PRO A 126 -1.78 10.90 -4.16
C PRO A 126 -1.10 11.98 -3.31
N TYR A 127 -1.76 13.11 -3.05
CA TYR A 127 -1.21 14.18 -2.23
C TYR A 127 -1.18 13.76 -0.75
N LEU A 128 -2.32 13.27 -0.23
CA LEU A 128 -2.40 12.75 1.14
C LEU A 128 -1.46 11.56 1.33
N ALA A 129 -1.47 10.59 0.41
CA ALA A 129 -0.58 9.43 0.48
C ALA A 129 0.89 9.83 0.51
N GLY A 130 1.30 10.76 -0.36
CA GLY A 130 2.67 11.26 -0.44
C GLY A 130 3.13 12.00 0.81
N LYS A 131 2.30 12.89 1.37
CA LYS A 131 2.63 13.65 2.59
C LYS A 131 2.74 12.74 3.82
N MET A 132 1.82 11.79 3.99
CA MET A 132 1.88 10.80 5.07
C MET A 132 3.12 9.90 4.94
N ALA A 133 3.38 9.36 3.76
CA ALA A 133 4.55 8.52 3.50
C ALA A 133 5.87 9.27 3.69
N ALA A 134 5.95 10.54 3.28
CA ALA A 134 7.13 11.37 3.51
C ALA A 134 7.44 11.56 5.01
N GLY A 135 6.40 11.71 5.85
CA GLY A 135 6.55 11.68 7.30
C GLY A 135 7.20 10.40 7.80
N TYR A 136 6.64 9.25 7.43
CA TYR A 136 7.20 7.94 7.79
C TYR A 136 8.67 7.79 7.37
N VAL A 137 9.01 8.15 6.13
CA VAL A 137 10.38 8.04 5.61
C VAL A 137 11.35 8.92 6.43
N ARG A 138 10.98 10.18 6.73
CA ARG A 138 11.81 11.04 7.58
C ARG A 138 12.02 10.43 8.97
N GLY A 139 10.94 9.92 9.58
CA GLY A 139 10.99 9.30 10.90
C GLY A 139 11.94 8.09 10.93
N ILE A 140 11.74 7.13 10.05
CA ILE A 140 12.59 5.92 9.95
C ILE A 140 14.07 6.32 9.79
N GLN A 141 14.35 7.26 8.90
CA GLN A 141 15.73 7.66 8.57
C GLN A 141 16.42 8.50 9.64
N LYS A 142 15.72 9.06 10.64
CA LYS A 142 16.33 9.70 11.82
C LYS A 142 17.29 8.78 12.58
N ASN A 143 17.06 7.50 12.51
CA ASN A 143 17.92 6.48 13.14
C ASN A 143 19.12 6.06 12.27
N GLY A 144 19.35 6.74 11.15
CA GLY A 144 20.47 6.46 10.23
C GLY A 144 20.24 5.29 9.28
N ILE A 145 19.24 4.43 9.54
CA ILE A 145 18.85 3.35 8.63
C ILE A 145 18.12 3.87 7.39
N ALA A 146 17.86 3.01 6.43
CA ALA A 146 17.11 3.35 5.22
C ALA A 146 15.63 2.99 5.35
N ALA A 147 14.73 3.89 4.94
CA ALA A 147 13.36 3.58 4.57
C ALA A 147 13.30 3.17 3.10
N CYS A 148 12.39 2.24 2.76
CA CYS A 148 12.21 1.75 1.39
C CYS A 148 10.75 1.89 0.96
N PRO A 149 10.29 3.11 0.57
CA PRO A 149 8.94 3.32 0.08
C PRO A 149 8.64 2.40 -1.11
N LYS A 150 7.40 1.85 -1.16
CA LYS A 150 7.00 0.78 -2.06
C LYS A 150 5.53 0.86 -2.46
N HIS A 151 5.10 0.25 -3.57
CA HIS A 151 5.86 -0.44 -4.62
C HIS A 151 5.87 0.44 -5.87
N PHE A 152 7.00 0.85 -6.35
CA PHE A 152 7.19 1.81 -7.45
C PHE A 152 7.19 1.11 -8.79
N ALA A 153 6.06 1.15 -9.60
CA ALA A 153 4.81 1.84 -9.36
C ALA A 153 3.62 1.06 -9.97
N VAL A 154 2.39 1.61 -9.79
CA VAL A 154 1.16 1.11 -10.43
C VAL A 154 0.83 -0.34 -10.05
N ASN A 155 1.14 -0.74 -8.81
CA ASN A 155 0.80 -2.05 -8.25
C ASN A 155 -0.42 -1.92 -7.34
N SER A 156 -1.63 -1.86 -7.92
CA SER A 156 -2.89 -1.60 -7.20
C SER A 156 -3.82 -2.82 -7.19
N GLN A 157 -3.28 -4.03 -7.33
CA GLN A 157 -3.98 -5.31 -7.25
C GLN A 157 -3.04 -6.43 -6.83
N GLU A 158 -3.60 -7.54 -6.34
CA GLU A 158 -2.85 -8.71 -5.92
C GLU A 158 -2.94 -9.87 -6.94
N LEU A 159 -4.06 -9.99 -7.66
CA LEU A 159 -4.23 -11.04 -8.66
C LEU A 159 -3.17 -10.92 -9.75
N ARG A 160 -2.36 -11.99 -9.91
CA ARG A 160 -1.28 -12.07 -10.91
C ARG A 160 -0.32 -10.88 -10.92
N ARG A 161 -0.09 -10.24 -9.77
CA ARG A 161 0.73 -9.02 -9.62
C ARG A 161 2.15 -9.13 -10.24
N MET A 162 2.72 -10.35 -10.27
CA MET A 162 4.03 -10.59 -10.87
C MET A 162 4.02 -10.75 -12.41
N ALA A 163 2.85 -10.82 -13.05
CA ALA A 163 2.72 -11.09 -14.48
C ALA A 163 1.72 -10.17 -15.20
N SER A 164 0.97 -9.35 -14.46
CA SER A 164 0.00 -8.40 -15.03
C SER A 164 0.68 -7.17 -15.62
N ASP A 165 0.11 -6.63 -16.70
CA ASP A 165 0.55 -5.41 -17.37
C ASP A 165 -0.48 -4.29 -17.14
N SER A 166 -0.07 -3.29 -16.38
CA SER A 166 -0.87 -2.10 -16.10
C SER A 166 -0.85 -1.16 -17.31
N ILE A 167 -1.98 -1.09 -18.03
CA ILE A 167 -2.13 -0.22 -19.21
C ILE A 167 -2.70 1.11 -18.77
N VAL A 168 -1.86 2.12 -18.74
CA VAL A 168 -2.17 3.45 -18.20
C VAL A 168 -1.61 4.54 -19.12
N ASP A 169 -2.38 5.64 -19.31
CA ASP A 169 -1.89 6.80 -20.04
C ASP A 169 -0.87 7.60 -19.21
N GLU A 170 -0.01 8.36 -19.89
CA GLU A 170 1.11 9.07 -19.25
C GLU A 170 0.63 10.11 -18.24
N ARG A 171 -0.47 10.82 -18.55
CA ARG A 171 -0.98 11.84 -17.65
C ARG A 171 -1.49 11.25 -16.35
N THR A 172 -2.28 10.18 -16.43
CA THR A 172 -2.76 9.42 -15.25
C THR A 172 -1.61 8.83 -14.47
N LEU A 173 -0.60 8.27 -15.16
CA LEU A 173 0.61 7.75 -14.54
C LEU A 173 1.28 8.84 -13.67
N ARG A 174 1.51 10.03 -14.23
CA ARG A 174 2.20 11.15 -13.56
C ARG A 174 1.37 11.78 -12.44
N GLU A 175 0.08 12.09 -12.71
CA GLU A 175 -0.75 12.85 -11.78
C GLU A 175 -1.30 12.01 -10.62
N ILE A 176 -1.60 10.73 -10.85
CA ILE A 176 -2.20 9.85 -9.83
C ILE A 176 -1.17 8.88 -9.23
N TYR A 177 -0.54 8.05 -10.06
CA TYR A 177 0.24 6.91 -9.55
C TYR A 177 1.66 7.26 -9.13
N LEU A 178 2.24 8.36 -9.66
CA LEU A 178 3.61 8.77 -9.36
C LEU A 178 3.72 9.99 -8.43
N THR A 179 2.69 10.83 -8.32
CA THR A 179 2.75 12.07 -7.50
C THR A 179 3.08 11.79 -6.03
N GLY A 180 2.53 10.72 -5.43
CA GLY A 180 2.85 10.34 -4.05
C GLY A 180 4.34 10.00 -3.88
N PHE A 181 4.90 9.25 -4.82
CA PHE A 181 6.33 8.91 -4.83
C PHE A 181 7.22 10.15 -5.09
N GLU A 182 6.81 11.05 -5.99
CA GLU A 182 7.50 12.32 -6.23
C GLU A 182 7.62 13.13 -4.93
N ILE A 183 6.53 13.25 -4.17
CA ILE A 183 6.51 13.94 -2.87
C ILE A 183 7.53 13.30 -1.92
N VAL A 184 7.49 11.98 -1.79
CA VAL A 184 8.40 11.23 -0.91
C VAL A 184 9.86 11.44 -1.31
N VAL A 185 10.19 11.32 -2.60
CA VAL A 185 11.57 11.48 -3.10
C VAL A 185 12.08 12.89 -2.86
N LYS A 186 11.27 13.91 -3.18
CA LYS A 186 11.69 15.31 -3.07
C LYS A 186 11.72 15.85 -1.63
N GLU A 187 10.75 15.43 -0.80
CA GLU A 187 10.59 15.98 0.55
C GLU A 187 11.27 15.16 1.64
N ALA A 188 11.40 13.85 1.47
CA ALA A 188 11.97 12.96 2.49
C ALA A 188 13.29 12.31 2.08
N LYS A 189 13.66 12.36 0.80
CA LYS A 189 14.93 11.86 0.25
C LYS A 189 15.25 10.44 0.73
N PRO A 190 14.43 9.43 0.40
CA PRO A 190 14.64 8.07 0.84
C PRO A 190 15.97 7.52 0.31
N LYS A 191 16.70 6.77 1.16
CA LYS A 191 17.96 6.11 0.77
C LYS A 191 17.72 4.94 -0.17
N THR A 192 16.51 4.36 -0.14
CA THR A 192 16.11 3.28 -1.05
C THR A 192 14.67 3.47 -1.53
N ILE A 193 14.33 2.81 -2.63
CA ILE A 193 12.96 2.66 -3.14
C ILE A 193 12.79 1.26 -3.69
N MET A 194 11.62 0.61 -3.50
CA MET A 194 11.36 -0.72 -4.03
C MET A 194 10.55 -0.63 -5.33
N SER A 195 11.07 -1.23 -6.41
CA SER A 195 10.32 -1.38 -7.66
C SER A 195 9.20 -2.41 -7.52
N SER A 196 8.09 -2.22 -8.25
CA SER A 196 6.95 -3.13 -8.21
C SER A 196 7.11 -4.36 -9.10
N TYR A 197 6.27 -5.37 -8.86
CA TYR A 197 6.29 -6.64 -9.62
C TYR A 197 5.78 -6.53 -11.06
N ASN A 198 4.79 -5.67 -11.31
CA ASN A 198 4.00 -5.63 -12.54
C ASN A 198 4.75 -5.02 -13.72
N LEU A 199 4.24 -5.29 -14.92
CA LEU A 199 4.59 -4.48 -16.08
C LEU A 199 3.80 -3.17 -16.05
N ILE A 200 4.39 -2.15 -16.65
CA ILE A 200 3.75 -0.87 -16.95
C ILE A 200 3.89 -0.64 -18.45
N ASN A 201 2.78 -0.66 -19.16
CA ASN A 201 2.76 -0.46 -20.61
C ASN A 201 3.72 -1.38 -21.38
N GLY A 202 3.78 -2.66 -20.99
CA GLY A 202 4.54 -3.69 -21.65
C GLY A 202 5.97 -3.92 -21.11
N THR A 203 6.43 -3.11 -20.14
CA THR A 203 7.79 -3.24 -19.56
C THR A 203 7.70 -3.43 -18.05
N TYR A 204 8.42 -4.41 -17.50
CA TYR A 204 8.49 -4.60 -16.06
C TYR A 204 9.01 -3.33 -15.35
N ALA A 205 8.39 -2.94 -14.25
CA ALA A 205 8.74 -1.73 -13.51
C ALA A 205 10.25 -1.66 -13.19
N ASN A 206 10.83 -2.81 -12.79
CA ASN A 206 12.26 -2.90 -12.46
C ASN A 206 13.21 -2.73 -13.67
N GLU A 207 12.70 -2.80 -14.88
CA GLU A 207 13.47 -2.73 -16.13
C GLU A 207 13.09 -1.53 -16.98
N ASN A 208 12.16 -0.72 -16.50
CA ASN A 208 11.56 0.37 -17.26
C ASN A 208 12.43 1.62 -17.20
N ALA A 209 13.11 1.92 -18.31
CA ALA A 209 13.99 3.09 -18.44
C ALA A 209 13.24 4.41 -18.20
N HIS A 210 12.03 4.53 -18.75
CA HIS A 210 11.21 5.72 -18.55
C HIS A 210 10.90 5.94 -17.06
N LEU A 211 10.51 4.87 -16.34
CA LEU A 211 10.21 4.96 -14.92
C LEU A 211 11.46 5.24 -14.06
N LEU A 212 12.54 4.45 -14.24
CA LEU A 212 13.68 4.46 -13.34
C LEU A 212 14.73 5.51 -13.70
N LYS A 213 15.03 5.70 -15.01
CA LYS A 213 16.04 6.65 -15.47
C LYS A 213 15.48 8.05 -15.65
N ASP A 214 14.40 8.16 -16.46
CA ASP A 214 13.91 9.47 -16.86
C ASP A 214 13.14 10.12 -15.71
N ILE A 215 12.16 9.42 -15.11
CA ILE A 215 11.32 9.98 -14.06
C ILE A 215 12.03 10.01 -12.71
N LEU A 216 12.38 8.82 -12.18
CA LEU A 216 12.89 8.72 -10.82
C LEU A 216 14.22 9.45 -10.65
N ARG A 217 15.20 9.19 -11.54
CA ARG A 217 16.55 9.71 -11.36
C ARG A 217 16.74 11.10 -11.98
N LYS A 218 16.32 11.30 -13.23
CA LYS A 218 16.55 12.56 -13.94
C LYS A 218 15.56 13.65 -13.49
N ASP A 219 14.23 13.39 -13.52
CA ASP A 219 13.24 14.42 -13.22
C ASP A 219 13.15 14.72 -11.71
N TRP A 220 13.27 13.68 -10.85
CA TRP A 220 13.12 13.84 -9.40
C TRP A 220 14.45 13.94 -8.65
N GLY A 221 15.57 13.56 -9.27
CA GLY A 221 16.89 13.62 -8.65
C GLY A 221 17.13 12.55 -7.58
N PHE A 222 16.54 11.37 -7.72
CA PHE A 222 16.77 10.27 -6.79
C PHE A 222 18.20 9.72 -6.95
N GLU A 223 18.96 9.72 -5.86
CA GLU A 223 20.36 9.25 -5.81
C GLU A 223 20.54 7.94 -5.05
N GLY A 224 19.48 7.42 -4.43
CA GLY A 224 19.50 6.20 -3.63
C GLY A 224 19.50 4.91 -4.43
N ALA A 225 19.46 3.78 -3.72
CA ALA A 225 19.40 2.46 -4.31
C ALA A 225 17.96 2.03 -4.65
N VAL A 226 17.74 1.52 -5.86
CA VAL A 226 16.50 0.84 -6.23
C VAL A 226 16.63 -0.64 -5.90
N VAL A 227 15.77 -1.14 -5.02
CA VAL A 227 15.69 -2.55 -4.63
C VAL A 227 14.51 -3.20 -5.37
N THR A 228 14.68 -4.41 -5.90
CA THR A 228 13.55 -5.14 -6.48
C THR A 228 12.58 -5.59 -5.38
N ASP A 229 11.28 -5.67 -5.67
CA ASP A 229 10.42 -6.55 -4.89
C ASP A 229 10.89 -8.00 -5.05
N TRP A 230 10.58 -8.89 -4.08
CA TRP A 230 11.19 -10.22 -3.95
C TRP A 230 10.89 -11.13 -5.14
N GLY A 231 11.90 -11.37 -5.98
CA GLY A 231 11.76 -12.12 -7.24
C GLY A 231 11.16 -11.31 -8.39
N GLY A 232 11.06 -9.99 -8.25
CA GLY A 232 10.51 -9.08 -9.26
C GLY A 232 11.40 -8.81 -10.47
N SER A 233 12.68 -9.21 -10.44
CA SER A 233 13.59 -9.08 -11.58
C SER A 233 13.25 -10.09 -12.69
N ASN A 234 13.16 -9.63 -13.94
CA ASN A 234 13.01 -10.48 -15.11
C ASN A 234 14.30 -10.54 -15.96
N ASP A 235 14.87 -9.39 -16.33
CA ASP A 235 16.19 -9.27 -16.94
C ASP A 235 17.07 -8.38 -16.05
N HIS A 236 17.90 -9.00 -15.20
CA HIS A 236 18.76 -8.28 -14.26
C HIS A 236 19.70 -7.29 -14.94
N ALA A 237 20.29 -7.66 -16.09
CA ALA A 237 21.19 -6.77 -16.83
C ALA A 237 20.46 -5.54 -17.37
N LEU A 238 19.22 -5.70 -17.86
CA LEU A 238 18.40 -4.58 -18.30
C LEU A 238 18.01 -3.69 -17.11
N GLY A 239 17.68 -4.30 -15.97
CA GLY A 239 17.41 -3.58 -14.72
C GLY A 239 18.61 -2.70 -14.33
N VAL A 240 19.82 -3.25 -14.24
CA VAL A 240 21.06 -2.51 -13.91
C VAL A 240 21.31 -1.37 -14.89
N LYS A 241 21.17 -1.62 -16.20
CA LYS A 241 21.30 -0.58 -17.25
C LYS A 241 20.31 0.56 -17.04
N ASN A 242 19.09 0.24 -16.63
CA ASN A 242 18.00 1.20 -16.55
C ASN A 242 17.79 1.80 -15.17
N GLY A 243 18.61 1.46 -14.18
CA GLY A 243 18.64 2.15 -12.90
C GLY A 243 18.25 1.35 -11.68
N SER A 244 17.98 0.04 -11.81
CA SER A 244 17.80 -0.88 -10.68
C SER A 244 19.16 -1.21 -10.05
N THR A 245 19.22 -1.20 -8.69
CA THR A 245 20.50 -1.32 -7.98
C THR A 245 20.70 -2.72 -7.39
N LEU A 246 19.74 -3.23 -6.65
CA LEU A 246 19.87 -4.47 -5.90
C LEU A 246 18.75 -5.45 -6.22
N GLU A 247 19.10 -6.60 -6.77
CA GLU A 247 18.19 -7.72 -7.00
C GLU A 247 17.99 -8.54 -5.73
N MET A 248 16.74 -8.61 -5.24
CA MET A 248 16.37 -9.41 -4.07
C MET A 248 15.28 -10.44 -4.42
N PRO A 249 15.22 -11.56 -3.69
CA PRO A 249 16.19 -12.13 -2.74
C PRO A 249 17.42 -12.68 -3.49
N PHE A 250 18.28 -13.43 -2.82
CA PHE A 250 19.36 -14.15 -3.49
C PHE A 250 18.82 -15.03 -4.64
N PRO A 251 19.07 -14.67 -5.91
CA PRO A 251 18.50 -15.40 -7.04
C PRO A 251 19.32 -16.63 -7.45
N GLY A 252 20.50 -16.80 -6.86
CA GLY A 252 21.53 -17.73 -7.29
C GLY A 252 22.59 -17.08 -8.17
N ASP A 253 23.73 -17.76 -8.30
CA ASP A 253 24.87 -17.22 -9.07
C ASP A 253 24.65 -17.25 -10.59
N ASP A 254 23.55 -17.84 -11.06
CA ASP A 254 23.12 -17.76 -12.46
C ASP A 254 22.85 -16.30 -12.88
N SER A 255 22.20 -15.52 -12.03
CA SER A 255 21.93 -14.08 -12.29
C SER A 255 23.24 -13.27 -12.38
N VAL A 256 24.21 -13.58 -11.54
CA VAL A 256 25.54 -12.95 -11.61
C VAL A 256 26.23 -13.24 -12.95
N ARG A 257 26.19 -14.52 -13.40
CA ARG A 257 26.75 -14.92 -14.71
C ARG A 257 26.02 -14.28 -15.88
N GLU A 258 24.69 -14.11 -15.79
CA GLU A 258 23.92 -13.39 -16.80
C GLU A 258 24.37 -11.92 -16.92
N LEU A 259 24.58 -11.26 -15.77
CA LEU A 259 25.05 -9.87 -15.72
C LEU A 259 26.48 -9.73 -16.29
N MET A 260 27.41 -10.59 -15.86
CA MET A 260 28.78 -10.62 -16.42
C MET A 260 28.77 -10.79 -17.94
N LYS A 261 28.02 -11.78 -18.43
CA LYS A 261 27.90 -12.04 -19.88
C LYS A 261 27.30 -10.84 -20.63
N ALA A 262 26.39 -10.10 -20.02
CA ALA A 262 25.82 -8.88 -20.62
C ALA A 262 26.87 -7.77 -20.77
N VAL A 263 27.78 -7.62 -19.80
CA VAL A 263 28.92 -6.70 -19.87
C VAL A 263 29.92 -7.17 -20.95
N GLU A 264 30.34 -8.44 -20.91
CA GLU A 264 31.29 -9.03 -21.85
C GLU A 264 30.81 -8.94 -23.31
N SER A 265 29.50 -9.07 -23.54
CA SER A 265 28.89 -8.95 -24.86
C SER A 265 28.62 -7.52 -25.31
N GLY A 266 28.84 -6.51 -24.44
CA GLY A 266 28.54 -5.10 -24.71
C GLY A 266 27.04 -4.75 -24.70
N LYS A 267 26.17 -5.63 -24.19
CA LYS A 267 24.73 -5.33 -23.98
C LYS A 267 24.52 -4.20 -22.97
N ILE A 268 25.36 -4.19 -21.93
CA ILE A 268 25.47 -3.11 -20.95
C ILE A 268 26.96 -2.73 -20.80
N SER A 269 27.24 -1.55 -20.26
CA SER A 269 28.63 -1.14 -19.98
C SER A 269 29.02 -1.50 -18.53
N GLU A 270 30.32 -1.67 -18.27
CA GLU A 270 30.83 -1.80 -16.92
C GLU A 270 30.57 -0.52 -16.11
N ALA A 271 30.52 0.64 -16.74
CA ALA A 271 30.13 1.90 -16.09
C ALA A 271 28.69 1.89 -15.58
N ASP A 272 27.74 1.16 -16.23
CA ASP A 272 26.39 0.98 -15.70
C ASP A 272 26.43 0.16 -14.39
N VAL A 273 27.27 -0.88 -14.35
CA VAL A 273 27.49 -1.70 -13.14
C VAL A 273 28.13 -0.87 -12.03
N ASP A 274 29.20 -0.12 -12.35
CA ASP A 274 29.92 0.73 -11.38
C ASP A 274 29.00 1.80 -10.78
N ALA A 275 28.11 2.40 -11.57
CA ALA A 275 27.16 3.39 -11.08
C ALA A 275 26.16 2.80 -10.07
N ARG A 276 25.64 1.61 -10.31
CA ARG A 276 24.75 0.92 -9.35
C ARG A 276 25.51 0.46 -8.12
N LEU A 277 26.75 0.05 -8.30
CA LEU A 277 27.58 -0.37 -7.18
C LEU A 277 27.94 0.79 -6.25
N ASP A 278 28.19 2.00 -6.78
CA ASP A 278 28.40 3.21 -5.98
C ASP A 278 27.19 3.54 -5.09
N GLU A 279 25.97 3.40 -5.62
CA GLU A 279 24.72 3.55 -4.86
C GLU A 279 24.57 2.49 -3.77
N LEU A 280 24.88 1.24 -4.09
CA LEU A 280 24.82 0.13 -3.12
C LEU A 280 25.85 0.31 -2.00
N LEU A 281 27.07 0.68 -2.33
CA LEU A 281 28.13 0.90 -1.34
C LEU A 281 27.81 2.06 -0.40
N GLU A 282 27.27 3.16 -0.92
CA GLU A 282 26.77 4.26 -0.09
C GLU A 282 25.72 3.75 0.91
N LEU A 283 24.72 3.01 0.44
CA LEU A 283 23.68 2.43 1.28
C LEU A 283 24.27 1.51 2.37
N VAL A 284 25.12 0.56 1.94
CA VAL A 284 25.67 -0.49 2.82
C VAL A 284 26.56 0.11 3.90
N LEU A 285 27.50 0.99 3.53
CA LEU A 285 28.47 1.54 4.47
C LEU A 285 27.81 2.52 5.45
N ASP A 286 26.91 3.38 4.98
CA ASP A 286 26.24 4.37 5.80
C ASP A 286 25.30 3.71 6.82
N THR A 287 24.42 2.80 6.36
CA THR A 287 23.45 2.15 7.24
C THR A 287 24.10 1.13 8.19
N LYS A 288 25.17 0.45 7.76
CA LYS A 288 25.92 -0.44 8.63
C LYS A 288 26.54 0.29 9.81
N ALA A 289 27.18 1.43 9.56
CA ALA A 289 27.76 2.28 10.60
C ALA A 289 26.68 2.78 11.59
N ALA A 290 25.51 3.18 11.08
CA ALA A 290 24.40 3.61 11.93
C ALA A 290 23.86 2.49 12.83
N VAL A 291 23.66 1.29 12.29
CA VAL A 291 23.21 0.12 13.05
C VAL A 291 24.23 -0.31 14.12
N GLU A 292 25.53 -0.27 13.81
CA GLU A 292 26.59 -0.61 14.77
C GLU A 292 26.65 0.37 15.93
N ALA A 293 26.34 1.64 15.69
CA ALA A 293 26.28 2.69 16.71
C ALA A 293 24.97 2.71 17.51
N ALA A 294 23.91 2.07 17.02
CA ALA A 294 22.59 2.11 17.64
C ALA A 294 22.51 1.32 18.95
N PRO A 295 21.70 1.77 19.94
CA PRO A 295 21.34 0.98 21.10
C PRO A 295 20.71 -0.37 20.70
N ARG A 296 20.94 -1.41 21.52
CA ARG A 296 20.38 -2.75 21.30
C ARG A 296 19.03 -2.97 21.99
N THR A 297 18.47 -1.95 22.56
CA THR A 297 17.20 -1.96 23.30
C THR A 297 16.42 -0.68 22.95
N PHE A 298 15.11 -0.78 23.06
CA PHE A 298 14.16 0.34 22.90
C PHE A 298 13.10 0.30 24.01
N ASP A 299 12.36 1.38 24.19
CA ASP A 299 11.29 1.48 25.19
C ASP A 299 9.96 0.95 24.61
N ALA A 300 9.68 -0.35 24.80
CA ALA A 300 8.49 -1.00 24.28
C ALA A 300 7.18 -0.43 24.86
N ASP A 301 7.19 0.08 26.12
CA ASP A 301 6.01 0.69 26.73
C ASP A 301 5.72 2.08 26.14
N ALA A 302 6.77 2.88 25.88
CA ALA A 302 6.62 4.16 25.16
C ALA A 302 6.12 3.94 23.74
N HIS A 303 6.61 2.93 23.02
CA HIS A 303 6.15 2.59 21.67
C HIS A 303 4.70 2.08 21.68
N HIS A 304 4.32 1.27 22.70
CA HIS A 304 2.93 0.86 22.88
C HIS A 304 1.99 2.04 23.13
N ALA A 305 2.41 3.00 23.96
CA ALA A 305 1.65 4.24 24.21
C ALA A 305 1.54 5.10 22.94
N LEU A 306 2.60 5.18 22.12
CA LEU A 306 2.57 5.86 20.82
C LEU A 306 1.61 5.13 19.85
N ALA A 307 1.61 3.80 19.81
CA ALA A 307 0.69 3.02 18.99
C ALA A 307 -0.78 3.28 19.40
N ARG A 308 -1.08 3.37 20.71
CA ARG A 308 -2.41 3.72 21.23
C ARG A 308 -2.82 5.14 20.81
N ARG A 309 -1.93 6.12 20.96
CA ARG A 309 -2.17 7.50 20.51
C ARG A 309 -2.43 7.56 19.01
N ALA A 310 -1.58 6.90 18.20
CA ALA A 310 -1.72 6.91 16.75
C ALA A 310 -3.05 6.28 16.31
N ALA A 311 -3.48 5.17 16.95
CA ALA A 311 -4.79 4.57 16.72
C ALA A 311 -5.92 5.54 17.10
N GLY A 312 -5.87 6.14 18.30
CA GLY A 312 -6.91 7.06 18.81
C GLY A 312 -7.13 8.28 17.92
N GLU A 313 -6.03 8.90 17.46
CA GLU A 313 -6.07 10.03 16.52
C GLU A 313 -6.53 9.66 15.10
N SER A 314 -6.58 8.37 14.77
CA SER A 314 -6.93 7.84 13.46
C SER A 314 -8.32 7.18 13.41
N ILE A 315 -8.96 6.92 14.55
CA ILE A 315 -10.33 6.39 14.62
C ILE A 315 -11.29 7.38 13.97
N VAL A 316 -12.14 6.89 13.07
CA VAL A 316 -13.15 7.70 12.40
C VAL A 316 -14.53 7.39 12.95
N LEU A 317 -15.22 8.39 13.49
CA LEU A 317 -16.63 8.30 13.87
C LEU A 317 -17.48 8.55 12.62
N LEU A 318 -18.09 7.50 12.08
CA LEU A 318 -18.86 7.56 10.83
C LEU A 318 -20.35 7.82 11.06
N LYS A 319 -20.90 7.41 12.20
CA LYS A 319 -22.29 7.63 12.58
C LYS A 319 -22.40 7.80 14.10
N ASN A 320 -23.24 8.74 14.57
CA ASN A 320 -23.53 8.96 16.00
C ASN A 320 -24.95 9.51 16.18
N GLU A 321 -25.95 8.67 15.93
CA GLU A 321 -27.35 9.05 15.97
C GLU A 321 -27.84 9.31 17.41
N GLY A 322 -28.47 10.44 17.58
CA GLY A 322 -28.97 10.90 18.90
C GLY A 322 -27.84 11.22 19.91
N GLY A 323 -26.59 11.28 19.49
CA GLY A 323 -25.46 11.54 20.39
C GLY A 323 -25.27 10.40 21.41
N ILE A 324 -25.43 9.14 20.99
CA ILE A 324 -25.24 7.97 21.86
C ILE A 324 -23.80 7.87 22.37
N LEU A 325 -22.85 8.38 21.63
CA LEU A 325 -21.44 8.52 22.03
C LEU A 325 -21.12 9.96 22.38
N PRO A 326 -20.20 10.23 23.36
CA PRO A 326 -19.50 9.25 24.20
C PRO A 326 -20.43 8.60 25.25
N LEU A 327 -20.07 7.37 25.66
CA LEU A 327 -20.77 6.62 26.71
C LEU A 327 -20.51 7.24 28.07
N LYS A 328 -21.51 7.19 28.96
CA LYS A 328 -21.37 7.70 30.31
C LYS A 328 -20.78 6.67 31.25
N ALA A 329 -20.03 7.10 32.24
CA ALA A 329 -19.54 6.24 33.30
C ALA A 329 -20.72 5.46 33.96
N GLY A 330 -20.54 4.17 34.21
CA GLY A 330 -21.57 3.30 34.75
C GLY A 330 -22.62 2.82 33.73
N GLU A 331 -22.52 3.16 32.45
CA GLU A 331 -23.42 2.63 31.40
C GLU A 331 -23.23 1.12 31.28
N LYS A 332 -24.37 0.38 31.27
CA LYS A 332 -24.34 -1.08 31.18
C LYS A 332 -24.25 -1.56 29.74
N VAL A 333 -23.10 -2.12 29.36
CA VAL A 333 -22.78 -2.51 27.98
C VAL A 333 -22.66 -4.02 27.81
N ALA A 334 -23.27 -4.58 26.77
CA ALA A 334 -23.00 -5.92 26.27
C ALA A 334 -21.92 -5.87 25.21
N VAL A 335 -20.91 -6.72 25.29
CA VAL A 335 -19.86 -6.86 24.27
C VAL A 335 -20.14 -8.10 23.44
N ILE A 336 -20.27 -7.92 22.14
CA ILE A 336 -20.57 -9.00 21.19
C ILE A 336 -19.53 -8.95 20.04
N GLY A 337 -19.07 -10.13 19.65
CA GLY A 337 -18.18 -10.29 18.50
C GLY A 337 -16.85 -10.96 18.83
N ASP A 338 -16.39 -11.86 17.95
CA ASP A 338 -15.12 -12.58 18.08
C ASP A 338 -13.93 -11.60 18.25
N PHE A 339 -13.95 -10.50 17.53
CA PHE A 339 -12.86 -9.51 17.53
C PHE A 339 -12.69 -8.74 18.86
N ALA A 340 -13.68 -8.81 19.76
CA ALA A 340 -13.53 -8.23 21.10
C ALA A 340 -12.53 -8.98 21.98
N LYS A 341 -12.46 -10.31 21.83
CA LYS A 341 -11.55 -11.19 22.58
C LYS A 341 -10.24 -11.43 21.82
N THR A 342 -10.34 -11.64 20.51
CA THR A 342 -9.20 -11.88 19.63
C THR A 342 -9.15 -10.76 18.59
N PRO A 343 -8.43 -9.65 18.86
CA PRO A 343 -8.48 -8.47 18.01
C PRO A 343 -8.06 -8.72 16.57
N ARG A 344 -8.73 -8.06 15.63
CA ARG A 344 -8.31 -7.91 14.24
C ARG A 344 -7.60 -6.57 14.12
N TYR A 345 -6.27 -6.54 14.27
CA TYR A 345 -5.51 -5.31 14.49
C TYR A 345 -4.46 -5.02 13.40
N GLN A 346 -4.17 -5.97 12.52
CA GLN A 346 -3.21 -5.84 11.42
C GLN A 346 -3.65 -6.67 10.20
N GLY A 347 -3.07 -6.40 9.02
CA GLY A 347 -3.25 -7.19 7.80
C GLY A 347 -2.53 -8.53 7.83
N ALA A 348 -2.66 -9.31 6.77
CA ALA A 348 -1.98 -10.60 6.61
C ALA A 348 -1.01 -10.56 5.42
N GLY A 349 0.08 -11.32 5.52
CA GLY A 349 1.16 -11.36 4.54
C GLY A 349 2.50 -10.91 5.10
N SER A 350 3.39 -10.40 4.24
CA SER A 350 4.75 -9.97 4.60
C SER A 350 4.78 -8.82 5.64
N SER A 351 3.71 -8.05 5.75
CA SER A 351 3.58 -6.94 6.71
C SER A 351 3.21 -7.38 8.14
N ALA A 352 2.89 -8.67 8.36
CA ALA A 352 2.41 -9.15 9.65
C ALA A 352 3.53 -9.14 10.72
N VAL A 353 3.35 -8.35 11.78
CA VAL A 353 4.30 -8.19 12.88
C VAL A 353 4.03 -9.22 13.98
N ASN A 354 5.09 -9.82 14.55
CA ASN A 354 5.00 -10.58 15.79
C ASN A 354 4.96 -9.60 16.96
N SER A 355 3.75 -9.24 17.40
CA SER A 355 3.53 -8.14 18.34
C SER A 355 4.05 -8.49 19.75
N ILE A 356 4.79 -7.57 20.38
CA ILE A 356 5.29 -7.71 21.74
C ILE A 356 4.13 -7.85 22.73
N LYS A 357 3.07 -7.06 22.53
CA LYS A 357 1.89 -6.98 23.38
C LYS A 357 0.66 -6.71 22.49
N VAL A 358 -0.46 -7.32 22.78
CA VAL A 358 -1.73 -7.05 22.07
C VAL A 358 -2.81 -6.82 23.11
N ASP A 359 -3.39 -5.63 23.11
CA ASP A 359 -4.53 -5.30 23.94
C ASP A 359 -5.81 -5.98 23.40
N SER A 360 -6.57 -6.67 24.26
CA SER A 360 -7.92 -7.09 23.91
C SER A 360 -8.95 -6.02 24.27
N PHE A 361 -10.04 -5.94 23.52
CA PHE A 361 -11.09 -4.97 23.82
C PHE A 361 -11.76 -5.25 25.18
N LEU A 362 -11.89 -6.52 25.55
CA LEU A 362 -12.49 -6.93 26.84
C LEU A 362 -11.64 -6.46 28.02
N ASP A 363 -10.32 -6.59 27.94
CA ASP A 363 -9.42 -6.19 29.03
C ASP A 363 -9.41 -4.67 29.19
N CYS A 364 -9.29 -3.92 28.09
CA CYS A 364 -9.32 -2.46 28.12
C CYS A 364 -10.67 -1.92 28.62
N LEU A 365 -11.78 -2.57 28.24
CA LEU A 365 -13.11 -2.16 28.70
C LEU A 365 -13.28 -2.35 30.20
N ALA A 366 -12.70 -3.38 30.80
CA ALA A 366 -12.78 -3.63 32.25
C ALA A 366 -12.19 -2.49 33.09
N GLU A 367 -11.26 -1.71 32.53
CA GLU A 367 -10.60 -0.56 33.17
C GLU A 367 -11.31 0.78 32.88
N SER A 368 -12.35 0.79 32.03
CA SER A 368 -12.98 2.02 31.49
C SER A 368 -13.99 2.70 32.39
N GLY A 369 -14.42 2.06 33.47
CA GLY A 369 -15.51 2.54 34.31
C GLY A 369 -16.93 2.26 33.77
N LEU A 370 -17.07 1.58 32.62
CA LEU A 370 -18.33 1.06 32.10
C LEU A 370 -18.71 -0.23 32.83
N MET A 371 -20.02 -0.50 32.93
CA MET A 371 -20.52 -1.72 33.58
C MET A 371 -20.70 -2.84 32.53
N SER A 372 -19.96 -3.91 32.64
CA SER A 372 -20.14 -5.06 31.75
C SER A 372 -21.40 -5.85 32.03
N ALA A 373 -22.25 -6.04 31.01
CA ALA A 373 -23.36 -7.01 31.04
C ALA A 373 -22.91 -8.43 30.70
N GLY A 374 -21.69 -8.58 30.17
CA GLY A 374 -21.11 -9.84 29.72
C GLY A 374 -20.53 -9.77 28.30
N TYR A 375 -20.03 -10.91 27.85
CA TYR A 375 -19.49 -11.11 26.51
C TYR A 375 -20.15 -12.30 25.83
N ALA A 376 -20.42 -12.16 24.52
CA ALA A 376 -20.83 -13.26 23.65
C ALA A 376 -20.02 -13.21 22.33
N GLN A 377 -19.55 -14.36 21.86
CA GLN A 377 -18.77 -14.42 20.60
C GLN A 377 -19.61 -14.03 19.38
N GLY A 378 -20.87 -14.42 19.32
CA GLY A 378 -21.86 -14.03 18.32
C GLY A 378 -21.71 -14.65 16.94
N PHE A 379 -20.50 -14.82 16.44
CA PHE A 379 -20.22 -15.39 15.11
C PHE A 379 -18.89 -16.13 15.05
N GLU A 380 -18.75 -17.02 14.07
CA GLU A 380 -17.47 -17.65 13.73
C GLU A 380 -16.59 -16.69 12.92
N ARG A 381 -15.30 -16.54 13.29
CA ARG A 381 -14.37 -15.58 12.70
C ARG A 381 -14.34 -15.60 11.17
N GLN A 382 -14.42 -16.79 10.56
CA GLN A 382 -14.37 -16.96 9.09
C GLN A 382 -15.76 -16.94 8.42
N GLY A 383 -16.79 -16.46 9.10
CA GLY A 383 -18.09 -16.21 8.55
C GLY A 383 -19.03 -17.43 8.44
N LYS A 384 -18.66 -18.58 9.02
CA LYS A 384 -19.55 -19.74 9.08
C LYS A 384 -20.76 -19.44 9.97
N ALA A 385 -21.96 -19.79 9.51
CA ALA A 385 -23.17 -19.64 10.32
C ALA A 385 -23.14 -20.52 11.58
N ASN A 386 -23.54 -19.94 12.72
CA ASN A 386 -23.63 -20.64 14.01
C ASN A 386 -24.81 -20.06 14.82
N ASP A 387 -25.95 -20.76 14.80
CA ASP A 387 -27.16 -20.28 15.43
C ASP A 387 -27.05 -20.25 16.97
N THR A 388 -26.25 -21.12 17.58
CA THR A 388 -26.03 -21.12 19.03
C THR A 388 -25.34 -19.82 19.46
N LEU A 389 -24.23 -19.45 18.80
CA LEU A 389 -23.51 -18.21 19.11
C LEU A 389 -24.40 -16.97 18.89
N LYS A 390 -25.22 -16.98 17.84
CA LYS A 390 -26.18 -15.90 17.56
C LYS A 390 -27.22 -15.76 18.65
N GLN A 391 -27.83 -16.88 19.11
CA GLN A 391 -28.84 -16.87 20.16
C GLN A 391 -28.29 -16.40 21.51
N GLU A 392 -27.07 -16.83 21.88
CA GLU A 392 -26.39 -16.38 23.09
C GLU A 392 -26.15 -14.85 23.05
N ALA A 393 -25.72 -14.32 21.91
CA ALA A 393 -25.51 -12.89 21.71
C ALA A 393 -26.81 -12.08 21.81
N VAL A 394 -27.89 -12.56 21.19
CA VAL A 394 -29.23 -11.93 21.27
C VAL A 394 -29.75 -11.91 22.70
N ALA A 395 -29.61 -13.01 23.44
CA ALA A 395 -30.01 -13.09 24.85
C ALA A 395 -29.22 -12.12 25.75
N LEU A 396 -27.92 -11.95 25.48
CA LEU A 396 -27.09 -10.98 26.18
C LEU A 396 -27.51 -9.53 25.86
N ALA A 397 -27.78 -9.23 24.58
CA ALA A 397 -28.21 -7.90 24.13
C ALA A 397 -29.48 -7.39 24.81
N GLN A 398 -30.42 -8.27 25.13
CA GLN A 398 -31.67 -7.93 25.86
C GLN A 398 -31.44 -7.40 27.28
N ASN A 399 -30.30 -7.73 27.89
CA ASN A 399 -29.97 -7.41 29.27
C ASN A 399 -29.02 -6.22 29.43
N ALA A 400 -28.74 -5.48 28.38
CA ALA A 400 -27.85 -4.33 28.36
C ALA A 400 -28.56 -3.05 27.91
N ASN A 401 -28.04 -1.88 28.33
CA ASN A 401 -28.51 -0.60 27.83
C ASN A 401 -28.02 -0.33 26.42
N VAL A 402 -26.77 -0.72 26.16
CA VAL A 402 -26.05 -0.51 24.92
C VAL A 402 -25.32 -1.79 24.51
N VAL A 403 -25.31 -2.08 23.22
CA VAL A 403 -24.53 -3.18 22.64
C VAL A 403 -23.31 -2.64 21.90
N LEU A 404 -22.12 -3.11 22.27
CA LEU A 404 -20.88 -2.89 21.54
C LEU A 404 -20.61 -4.11 20.67
N LEU A 405 -20.84 -3.98 19.35
CA LEU A 405 -20.71 -5.07 18.39
C LEU A 405 -19.40 -4.94 17.63
N CYS A 406 -18.40 -5.78 17.98
CA CYS A 406 -17.10 -5.85 17.32
C CYS A 406 -17.15 -6.75 16.10
N MET A 407 -17.15 -6.17 14.90
CA MET A 407 -17.25 -6.90 13.64
C MET A 407 -16.31 -6.32 12.57
N GLY A 408 -16.16 -7.01 11.43
CA GLY A 408 -15.25 -6.56 10.37
C GLY A 408 -14.81 -7.67 9.42
N LEU A 409 -13.69 -7.45 8.74
CA LEU A 409 -13.09 -8.42 7.84
C LEU A 409 -12.06 -9.29 8.57
N ASP A 410 -12.01 -10.56 8.19
CA ASP A 410 -10.99 -11.50 8.68
C ASP A 410 -9.66 -11.37 7.89
N GLU A 411 -8.62 -12.08 8.34
CA GLU A 411 -7.28 -12.06 7.77
C GLU A 411 -7.20 -12.60 6.34
N ILE A 412 -8.20 -13.39 5.91
CA ILE A 412 -8.23 -13.97 4.57
C ILE A 412 -8.74 -12.96 3.55
N LYS A 413 -9.67 -12.11 3.98
CA LYS A 413 -10.27 -11.09 3.11
C LYS A 413 -9.37 -9.88 2.88
N GLU A 414 -8.43 -9.63 3.79
CA GLU A 414 -7.45 -8.55 3.68
C GLU A 414 -6.05 -9.12 3.87
N SER A 415 -5.50 -9.61 2.78
CA SER A 415 -4.20 -10.28 2.76
C SER A 415 -3.42 -9.95 1.51
N GLU A 416 -2.12 -9.92 1.64
CA GLU A 416 -1.21 -9.99 0.50
C GLU A 416 -1.46 -11.26 -0.31
N GLY A 417 -1.44 -11.11 -1.65
CA GLY A 417 -1.65 -12.21 -2.61
C GLY A 417 -3.10 -12.49 -3.00
N ILE A 418 -4.10 -11.86 -2.34
CA ILE A 418 -5.52 -12.10 -2.61
C ILE A 418 -6.26 -10.78 -2.73
N ASP A 419 -6.97 -10.56 -3.82
CA ASP A 419 -7.98 -9.51 -3.92
C ASP A 419 -9.33 -10.01 -3.38
N ARG A 420 -10.11 -9.11 -2.81
CA ARG A 420 -11.46 -9.39 -2.31
C ARG A 420 -12.40 -9.68 -3.49
N SER A 421 -13.32 -10.61 -3.29
CA SER A 421 -14.37 -10.92 -4.28
C SER A 421 -15.57 -9.99 -4.24
N ASN A 422 -15.75 -9.23 -3.15
CA ASN A 422 -16.82 -8.27 -2.93
C ASN A 422 -16.49 -7.34 -1.76
N MET A 423 -17.30 -6.30 -1.54
CA MET A 423 -17.17 -5.35 -0.44
C MET A 423 -18.01 -5.72 0.80
N LYS A 424 -18.56 -6.92 0.89
CA LYS A 424 -19.51 -7.31 1.93
C LYS A 424 -18.82 -7.85 3.19
N LEU A 425 -19.42 -7.57 4.33
CA LEU A 425 -19.18 -8.33 5.55
C LEU A 425 -19.69 -9.78 5.40
N ALA A 426 -19.24 -10.67 6.26
CA ALA A 426 -19.77 -12.03 6.29
C ALA A 426 -21.27 -12.01 6.59
N GLN A 427 -22.07 -12.83 5.89
CA GLN A 427 -23.53 -12.87 6.09
C GLN A 427 -23.89 -13.19 7.55
N SER A 428 -23.11 -14.04 8.22
CA SER A 428 -23.33 -14.36 9.65
C SER A 428 -23.19 -13.15 10.57
N GLN A 429 -22.31 -12.18 10.25
CA GLN A 429 -22.20 -10.93 10.99
C GLN A 429 -23.40 -10.00 10.72
N LEU A 430 -23.89 -9.93 9.47
CA LEU A 430 -25.05 -9.14 9.10
C LEU A 430 -26.34 -9.69 9.74
N ASP A 431 -26.52 -11.01 9.74
CA ASP A 431 -27.64 -11.69 10.36
C ASP A 431 -27.63 -11.50 11.89
N LEU A 432 -26.45 -11.47 12.49
CA LEU A 432 -26.27 -11.18 13.91
C LEU A 432 -26.65 -9.74 14.23
N LEU A 433 -26.13 -8.76 13.46
CA LEU A 433 -26.46 -7.35 13.64
C LEU A 433 -27.96 -7.10 13.59
N ALA A 434 -28.65 -7.63 12.56
CA ALA A 434 -30.10 -7.51 12.42
C ALA A 434 -30.84 -8.13 13.60
N ALA A 435 -30.42 -9.32 14.07
CA ALA A 435 -31.05 -9.99 15.21
C ALA A 435 -30.83 -9.26 16.54
N VAL A 436 -29.66 -8.68 16.75
CA VAL A 436 -29.32 -7.87 17.93
C VAL A 436 -30.11 -6.55 17.90
N ALA A 437 -30.17 -5.86 16.76
CA ALA A 437 -30.90 -4.59 16.60
C ALA A 437 -32.42 -4.76 16.84
N ALA A 438 -32.95 -5.91 16.49
CA ALA A 438 -34.38 -6.22 16.74
C ALA A 438 -34.76 -6.27 18.24
N VAL A 439 -33.80 -6.56 19.14
CA VAL A 439 -34.04 -6.68 20.59
C VAL A 439 -33.42 -5.52 21.38
N ASN A 440 -32.44 -4.83 20.84
CA ASN A 440 -31.82 -3.64 21.45
C ASN A 440 -31.47 -2.62 20.37
N PRO A 441 -32.17 -1.46 20.33
CA PRO A 441 -31.96 -0.45 19.32
C PRO A 441 -30.65 0.36 19.51
N ASN A 442 -29.98 0.22 20.66
CA ASN A 442 -28.77 0.97 20.99
C ASN A 442 -27.51 0.18 20.62
N VAL A 443 -27.39 -0.18 19.35
CA VAL A 443 -26.22 -0.88 18.83
C VAL A 443 -25.17 0.11 18.36
N ILE A 444 -23.94 -0.05 18.84
CA ILE A 444 -22.73 0.65 18.39
C ILE A 444 -21.85 -0.39 17.71
N VAL A 445 -21.59 -0.22 16.43
CA VAL A 445 -20.69 -1.08 15.68
C VAL A 445 -19.26 -0.56 15.78
N LEU A 446 -18.34 -1.42 16.22
CA LEU A 446 -16.90 -1.21 16.24
C LEU A 446 -16.31 -2.01 15.08
N LEU A 447 -15.94 -1.29 14.03
CA LEU A 447 -15.60 -1.90 12.75
C LEU A 447 -14.08 -2.02 12.56
N SER A 448 -13.60 -3.27 12.35
CA SER A 448 -12.21 -3.58 12.02
C SER A 448 -12.10 -4.04 10.56
N ALA A 449 -11.63 -3.15 9.69
CA ALA A 449 -11.38 -3.41 8.27
C ALA A 449 -10.33 -2.41 7.75
N GLY A 450 -9.44 -2.83 6.85
CA GLY A 450 -8.40 -1.97 6.26
C GLY A 450 -8.82 -1.25 4.99
N SER A 451 -10.05 -1.45 4.53
CA SER A 451 -10.63 -0.82 3.34
C SER A 451 -12.15 -0.68 3.46
N SER A 452 -12.75 0.08 2.55
CA SER A 452 -14.19 0.37 2.53
C SER A 452 -15.06 -0.88 2.34
N LEU A 453 -16.30 -0.79 2.83
CA LEU A 453 -17.32 -1.85 2.85
C LEU A 453 -18.65 -1.33 2.34
N GLU A 454 -19.51 -2.23 1.84
CA GLU A 454 -20.93 -1.93 1.58
C GLU A 454 -21.65 -1.58 2.89
N THR A 455 -22.59 -0.64 2.84
CA THR A 455 -23.12 0.04 4.03
C THR A 455 -24.63 -0.09 4.22
N GLU A 456 -25.33 -0.95 3.47
CA GLU A 456 -26.78 -1.15 3.59
C GLU A 456 -27.27 -1.50 5.01
N TRP A 457 -26.39 -2.11 5.82
CA TRP A 457 -26.65 -2.51 7.21
C TRP A 457 -26.55 -1.35 8.22
N LEU A 458 -26.13 -0.15 7.82
CA LEU A 458 -26.02 1.02 8.70
C LEU A 458 -27.33 1.42 9.39
N ARG A 459 -28.46 1.07 8.83
CA ARG A 459 -29.79 1.29 9.44
C ARG A 459 -29.98 0.55 10.76
N ASP A 460 -29.24 -0.54 10.97
CA ASP A 460 -29.38 -1.44 12.12
C ASP A 460 -28.44 -1.06 13.29
N CYS A 461 -27.73 0.07 13.20
CA CYS A 461 -26.90 0.59 14.29
C CYS A 461 -27.12 2.09 14.52
N LYS A 462 -26.99 2.57 15.77
CA LYS A 462 -27.03 3.98 16.12
C LYS A 462 -25.71 4.70 15.97
N ALA A 463 -24.60 3.99 16.14
CA ALA A 463 -23.28 4.54 15.92
C ALA A 463 -22.38 3.56 15.18
N LEU A 464 -21.47 4.11 14.38
CA LEU A 464 -20.42 3.37 13.69
C LEU A 464 -19.08 4.02 14.00
N VAL A 465 -18.22 3.28 14.67
CA VAL A 465 -16.82 3.65 14.96
C VAL A 465 -15.91 2.79 14.09
N TYR A 466 -15.21 3.43 13.16
CA TYR A 466 -14.28 2.77 12.27
C TYR A 466 -12.88 2.80 12.89
N GLY A 467 -12.48 1.68 13.50
CA GLY A 467 -11.17 1.50 14.13
C GLY A 467 -10.08 1.09 13.14
N CYS A 468 -10.46 0.79 11.89
CA CYS A 468 -9.59 0.27 10.85
C CYS A 468 -8.77 -0.95 11.35
N LEU A 469 -7.45 -0.96 11.21
CA LEU A 469 -6.54 -1.96 11.78
C LEU A 469 -5.56 -1.24 12.70
N GLY A 470 -5.97 -1.04 13.94
CA GLY A 470 -5.39 -0.10 14.90
C GLY A 470 -4.07 -0.52 15.55
N GLY A 471 -3.42 -1.60 15.09
CA GLY A 471 -2.18 -2.09 15.70
C GLY A 471 -2.39 -2.71 17.08
N GLN A 472 -1.29 -3.05 17.75
CA GLN A 472 -1.32 -3.79 19.01
C GLN A 472 -2.06 -3.10 20.16
N ALA A 473 -2.23 -1.78 20.11
CA ALA A 473 -2.89 -0.96 21.13
C ALA A 473 -4.25 -0.37 20.67
N GLY A 474 -4.75 -0.80 19.50
CA GLY A 474 -5.98 -0.27 18.90
C GLY A 474 -7.24 -0.51 19.74
N ALA A 475 -7.28 -1.59 20.52
CA ALA A 475 -8.40 -1.89 21.42
C ALA A 475 -8.51 -0.85 22.53
N GLY A 476 -7.41 -0.46 23.15
CA GLY A 476 -7.37 0.61 24.14
C GLY A 476 -7.81 1.95 23.57
N ALA A 477 -7.34 2.28 22.34
CA ALA A 477 -7.73 3.50 21.65
C ALA A 477 -9.25 3.55 21.34
N LEU A 478 -9.87 2.42 20.96
CA LEU A 478 -11.32 2.34 20.79
C LEU A 478 -12.08 2.65 22.09
N VAL A 479 -11.63 2.10 23.23
CA VAL A 479 -12.22 2.40 24.53
C VAL A 479 -12.08 3.88 24.89
N ASP A 480 -10.91 4.50 24.62
CA ASP A 480 -10.71 5.93 24.88
C ASP A 480 -11.69 6.81 24.08
N VAL A 481 -11.94 6.44 22.81
CA VAL A 481 -12.95 7.15 22.00
C VAL A 481 -14.36 6.90 22.52
N LEU A 482 -14.73 5.67 22.83
CA LEU A 482 -16.08 5.31 23.32
C LEU A 482 -16.44 6.05 24.60
N THR A 483 -15.49 6.24 25.50
CA THR A 483 -15.68 6.92 26.80
C THR A 483 -15.52 8.43 26.74
N GLY A 484 -15.04 8.96 25.60
CA GLY A 484 -14.76 10.39 25.44
C GLY A 484 -13.46 10.86 26.08
N ALA A 485 -12.58 9.92 26.51
CA ALA A 485 -11.21 10.25 26.92
C ALA A 485 -10.40 10.81 25.75
N VAL A 486 -10.71 10.37 24.53
CA VAL A 486 -10.23 10.92 23.27
C VAL A 486 -11.41 11.38 22.44
N CYS A 487 -11.41 12.66 22.04
CA CYS A 487 -12.36 13.19 21.07
C CYS A 487 -11.99 12.72 19.67
N PRO A 488 -12.86 11.99 18.93
CA PRO A 488 -12.55 11.49 17.61
C PRO A 488 -12.26 12.64 16.65
N SER A 489 -11.16 12.53 15.92
CA SER A 489 -10.68 13.52 14.94
C SER A 489 -10.30 12.91 13.60
N GLY A 490 -10.32 11.60 13.49
CA GLY A 490 -10.00 10.91 12.26
C GLY A 490 -10.97 11.25 11.11
N LYS A 491 -10.44 11.35 9.89
CA LYS A 491 -11.19 11.59 8.66
C LYS A 491 -10.82 10.51 7.63
N LEU A 492 -11.81 10.00 6.88
CA LEU A 492 -11.57 8.96 5.87
C LEU A 492 -10.51 9.38 4.84
N ALA A 493 -9.55 8.53 4.60
CA ALA A 493 -8.54 8.70 3.56
C ALA A 493 -8.94 8.04 2.23
N GLU A 494 -10.17 7.54 2.14
CA GLU A 494 -10.78 6.93 0.94
C GLU A 494 -12.29 7.14 0.95
N THR A 495 -12.89 7.20 -0.24
CA THR A 495 -14.34 7.27 -0.43
C THR A 495 -14.99 5.91 -0.11
N TRP A 496 -16.08 5.92 0.65
CA TRP A 496 -16.89 4.73 0.88
C TRP A 496 -18.11 4.74 -0.03
N VAL A 497 -18.11 3.85 -0.99
CA VAL A 497 -19.22 3.70 -1.95
C VAL A 497 -20.38 2.90 -1.33
N ASN A 498 -21.60 3.06 -1.86
CA ASN A 498 -22.76 2.29 -1.41
C ASN A 498 -22.62 0.80 -1.75
N GLY A 499 -22.11 0.49 -2.95
CA GLY A 499 -21.84 -0.87 -3.40
C GLY A 499 -20.75 -0.90 -4.46
N TYR A 500 -20.18 -2.08 -4.73
CA TYR A 500 -19.09 -2.22 -5.72
C TYR A 500 -19.51 -1.82 -7.13
N ASP A 501 -20.78 -1.97 -7.47
CA ASP A 501 -21.33 -1.59 -8.78
C ASP A 501 -21.23 -0.08 -9.07
N ASP A 502 -21.05 0.74 -8.03
CA ASP A 502 -20.83 2.19 -8.16
C ASP A 502 -19.35 2.54 -8.44
N SER A 503 -18.43 1.58 -8.30
CA SER A 503 -17.00 1.81 -8.50
C SER A 503 -16.66 2.10 -9.96
N PRO A 504 -15.82 3.12 -10.26
CA PRO A 504 -15.40 3.41 -11.63
C PRO A 504 -14.57 2.30 -12.28
N VAL A 505 -14.04 1.37 -11.49
CA VAL A 505 -13.17 0.28 -11.95
C VAL A 505 -13.84 -1.09 -11.98
N LYS A 506 -15.13 -1.18 -11.70
CA LYS A 506 -15.86 -2.45 -11.52
C LYS A 506 -15.69 -3.44 -12.67
N ASP A 507 -15.64 -2.94 -13.91
CA ASP A 507 -15.55 -3.76 -15.11
C ASP A 507 -14.11 -4.05 -15.56
N HIS A 508 -13.12 -3.40 -14.94
CA HIS A 508 -11.72 -3.45 -15.38
C HIS A 508 -10.71 -3.77 -14.25
N PHE A 509 -11.19 -3.91 -12.99
CA PHE A 509 -10.30 -4.26 -11.88
C PHE A 509 -9.90 -5.72 -11.93
N ALA A 510 -8.62 -5.94 -11.62
CA ALA A 510 -7.88 -7.19 -11.65
C ALA A 510 -7.69 -7.82 -13.03
N GLY A 511 -8.48 -7.45 -14.05
CA GLY A 511 -8.41 -7.98 -15.41
C GLY A 511 -8.74 -9.47 -15.54
N GLU A 512 -9.15 -9.90 -16.69
CA GLU A 512 -9.39 -11.33 -16.99
C GLU A 512 -8.16 -12.03 -17.58
N GLY A 513 -7.35 -11.28 -18.33
CA GLY A 513 -6.14 -11.72 -19.01
C GLY A 513 -4.84 -11.26 -18.33
N ARG A 514 -3.85 -10.89 -19.12
CA ARG A 514 -2.56 -10.34 -18.66
C ARG A 514 -2.57 -8.83 -18.52
N THR A 515 -3.45 -8.13 -19.21
CA THR A 515 -3.55 -6.67 -19.16
C THR A 515 -4.59 -6.22 -18.16
N VAL A 516 -4.31 -5.12 -17.50
CA VAL A 516 -5.22 -4.42 -16.60
C VAL A 516 -5.34 -2.99 -17.08
N GLN A 517 -6.53 -2.61 -17.56
CA GLN A 517 -6.74 -1.31 -18.17
C GLN A 517 -7.18 -0.28 -17.13
N TYR A 518 -6.46 0.83 -17.08
CA TYR A 518 -6.71 1.94 -16.15
C TYR A 518 -7.60 2.99 -16.84
N ARG A 519 -8.79 2.55 -17.29
CA ARG A 519 -9.72 3.36 -18.09
C ARG A 519 -10.31 4.52 -17.33
N GLU A 520 -10.37 4.45 -16.02
CA GLU A 520 -10.85 5.54 -15.17
C GLU A 520 -9.96 6.80 -15.25
N GLY A 521 -8.73 6.67 -15.74
CA GLY A 521 -7.81 7.79 -15.87
C GLY A 521 -7.58 8.51 -14.54
N LEU A 522 -7.78 9.83 -14.53
CA LEU A 522 -7.65 10.67 -13.33
C LEU A 522 -8.76 10.46 -12.28
N TYR A 523 -9.83 9.74 -12.63
CA TYR A 523 -11.08 9.68 -11.86
C TYR A 523 -11.07 8.51 -10.86
N VAL A 524 -10.12 8.53 -9.94
CA VAL A 524 -10.00 7.58 -8.82
C VAL A 524 -10.67 8.17 -7.57
N GLY A 525 -11.47 7.37 -6.87
CA GLY A 525 -12.10 7.75 -5.62
C GLY A 525 -12.99 8.99 -5.74
N TYR A 526 -12.87 9.94 -4.81
CA TYR A 526 -13.68 11.17 -4.79
C TYR A 526 -13.60 11.97 -6.10
N ARG A 527 -12.48 11.90 -6.82
CA ARG A 527 -12.33 12.56 -8.12
C ARG A 527 -13.39 12.10 -9.12
N TYR A 528 -13.74 10.82 -9.09
CA TYR A 528 -14.84 10.27 -9.89
C TYR A 528 -16.21 10.73 -9.38
N PHE A 529 -16.49 10.45 -8.10
CA PHE A 529 -17.83 10.64 -7.54
C PHE A 529 -18.25 12.11 -7.55
N GLU A 530 -17.35 13.03 -7.23
CA GLU A 530 -17.60 14.48 -7.30
C GLU A 530 -17.79 14.98 -8.72
N THR A 531 -17.02 14.47 -9.70
CA THR A 531 -17.10 14.93 -11.09
C THR A 531 -18.36 14.41 -11.77
N ALA A 532 -18.67 13.13 -11.59
CA ALA A 532 -19.84 12.48 -12.19
C ALA A 532 -21.13 12.72 -11.38
N GLY A 533 -21.07 13.42 -10.24
CA GLY A 533 -22.22 13.71 -9.36
C GLY A 533 -22.88 12.44 -8.81
N LYS A 534 -22.09 11.40 -8.48
CA LYS A 534 -22.60 10.12 -7.98
C LYS A 534 -22.65 10.14 -6.43
N PRO A 535 -23.74 9.64 -5.82
CA PRO A 535 -23.85 9.56 -4.37
C PRO A 535 -22.91 8.49 -3.81
N VAL A 536 -22.38 8.76 -2.60
CA VAL A 536 -21.53 7.83 -1.85
C VAL A 536 -22.08 7.61 -0.45
N ALA A 537 -21.67 6.55 0.23
CA ALA A 537 -22.04 6.29 1.61
C ALA A 537 -21.35 7.28 2.56
N PHE A 538 -20.04 7.50 2.37
CA PHE A 538 -19.27 8.52 3.07
C PHE A 538 -18.23 9.11 2.11
N PRO A 539 -18.17 10.45 1.98
CA PRO A 539 -17.21 11.10 1.10
C PRO A 539 -15.78 11.01 1.64
N PHE A 540 -14.82 11.19 0.77
CA PHE A 540 -13.41 11.38 1.13
C PHE A 540 -13.26 12.54 2.14
N GLY A 541 -12.47 12.33 3.18
CA GLY A 541 -12.28 13.31 4.24
C GLY A 541 -13.39 13.38 5.28
N TYR A 542 -14.43 12.55 5.20
CA TYR A 542 -15.53 12.52 6.16
C TYR A 542 -15.13 11.92 7.51
N GLY A 543 -15.66 12.49 8.57
CA GLY A 543 -15.57 11.98 9.94
C GLY A 543 -16.22 12.94 10.93
N LEU A 544 -16.97 12.40 11.89
CA LEU A 544 -17.65 13.15 12.94
C LEU A 544 -16.72 13.36 14.15
N SER A 545 -17.06 14.33 14.99
CA SER A 545 -16.39 14.63 16.26
C SER A 545 -17.41 14.74 17.39
N TYR A 546 -16.93 14.76 18.65
CA TYR A 546 -17.78 15.10 19.82
C TYR A 546 -17.91 16.61 20.03
N THR A 547 -17.18 17.40 19.24
CA THR A 547 -17.30 18.87 19.22
C THR A 547 -17.66 19.35 17.80
N THR A 548 -17.88 20.63 17.64
CA THR A 548 -18.22 21.26 16.35
C THR A 548 -17.27 22.41 16.04
N PHE A 549 -17.05 22.67 14.75
CA PHE A 549 -16.14 23.69 14.29
C PHE A 549 -16.81 24.64 13.31
N ALA A 550 -16.41 25.89 13.32
CA ALA A 550 -16.83 26.91 12.36
C ALA A 550 -15.62 27.51 11.64
N TYR A 551 -15.77 27.74 10.37
CA TYR A 551 -14.74 28.30 9.49
C TYR A 551 -15.11 29.72 9.09
N SER A 552 -14.13 30.64 9.08
CA SER A 552 -14.35 32.03 8.71
C SER A 552 -13.07 32.69 8.19
N GLY A 553 -13.23 33.86 7.57
CA GLY A 553 -12.11 34.76 7.26
C GLY A 553 -11.13 34.23 6.22
N LEU A 554 -11.58 33.42 5.25
CA LEU A 554 -10.75 32.89 4.19
C LEU A 554 -10.08 33.99 3.38
N LYS A 555 -8.76 33.93 3.28
CA LYS A 555 -7.94 34.71 2.37
C LYS A 555 -7.18 33.74 1.49
N ALA A 556 -7.43 33.81 0.20
CA ALA A 556 -6.82 32.91 -0.79
C ALA A 556 -5.82 33.67 -1.66
N ALA A 557 -4.66 33.10 -1.86
CA ALA A 557 -3.61 33.54 -2.77
C ALA A 557 -3.05 32.32 -3.53
N ALA A 558 -2.27 32.56 -4.56
CA ALA A 558 -1.71 31.46 -5.37
C ALA A 558 -0.64 30.63 -4.62
N ASP A 559 -0.05 31.15 -3.56
CA ASP A 559 0.97 30.53 -2.72
C ASP A 559 0.40 29.94 -1.41
N GLY A 560 -0.89 30.10 -1.13
CA GLY A 560 -1.52 29.54 0.04
C GLY A 560 -2.80 30.23 0.48
N VAL A 561 -3.38 29.70 1.55
CA VAL A 561 -4.58 30.25 2.18
C VAL A 561 -4.37 30.47 3.67
N THR A 562 -5.09 31.46 4.20
CA THR A 562 -5.27 31.61 5.64
C THR A 562 -6.76 31.71 5.96
N LEU A 563 -7.17 31.10 7.07
CA LEU A 563 -8.55 31.15 7.56
C LEU A 563 -8.54 31.02 9.09
N THR A 564 -9.68 31.27 9.70
CA THR A 564 -9.89 31.06 11.13
C THR A 564 -10.81 29.86 11.35
N VAL A 565 -10.38 28.95 12.20
CA VAL A 565 -11.19 27.82 12.70
C VAL A 565 -11.51 28.05 14.16
N THR A 566 -12.79 27.93 14.53
CA THR A 566 -13.28 28.10 15.89
C THR A 566 -13.96 26.82 16.37
N ASN A 567 -13.56 26.30 17.52
CA ASN A 567 -14.30 25.24 18.19
C ASN A 567 -15.57 25.82 18.82
N THR A 568 -16.73 25.52 18.26
CA THR A 568 -18.04 26.02 18.72
C THR A 568 -18.75 25.05 19.67
N GLY A 569 -18.16 23.89 19.93
CA GLY A 569 -18.72 22.85 20.76
C GLY A 569 -18.28 22.97 22.24
N ARG A 570 -18.47 21.89 23.00
CA ARG A 570 -18.34 21.89 24.47
C ARG A 570 -17.09 21.18 24.99
N CYS A 571 -16.34 20.51 24.14
CA CYS A 571 -15.10 19.82 24.51
C CYS A 571 -13.97 20.18 23.55
N ALA A 572 -12.75 20.04 24.01
CA ALA A 572 -11.56 20.15 23.17
C ALA A 572 -11.55 19.07 22.08
N GLY A 573 -10.99 19.39 20.91
CA GLY A 573 -10.88 18.45 19.81
C GLY A 573 -10.01 18.98 18.68
N ALA A 574 -9.63 18.10 17.78
CA ALA A 574 -8.90 18.47 16.57
C ALA A 574 -9.82 18.49 15.36
N GLU A 575 -9.60 19.48 14.49
CA GLU A 575 -10.22 19.57 13.17
C GLU A 575 -9.17 19.41 12.07
N ILE A 576 -9.57 18.80 10.98
CA ILE A 576 -8.73 18.63 9.78
C ILE A 576 -9.30 19.53 8.69
N VAL A 577 -8.64 20.66 8.48
CA VAL A 577 -8.97 21.61 7.42
C VAL A 577 -8.46 21.06 6.09
N GLN A 578 -9.36 20.83 5.14
CA GLN A 578 -9.05 20.25 3.83
C GLN A 578 -9.17 21.32 2.76
N LEU A 579 -8.15 21.45 1.91
CA LEU A 579 -8.08 22.45 0.85
C LEU A 579 -8.11 21.75 -0.50
N TYR A 580 -9.13 22.05 -1.29
CA TYR A 580 -9.32 21.56 -2.64
C TYR A 580 -9.19 22.69 -3.66
N VAL A 581 -8.61 22.37 -4.82
CA VAL A 581 -8.48 23.29 -5.95
C VAL A 581 -9.36 22.78 -7.10
N ALA A 582 -10.18 23.68 -7.64
CA ALA A 582 -11.06 23.42 -8.77
C ALA A 582 -10.82 24.43 -9.88
N LYS A 583 -10.99 24.00 -11.13
CA LYS A 583 -10.94 24.89 -12.31
C LYS A 583 -12.20 24.74 -13.16
N PRO A 584 -13.26 25.57 -12.89
CA PRO A 584 -14.55 25.43 -13.57
C PRO A 584 -14.49 25.62 -15.08
N ASP A 585 -13.60 26.50 -15.57
CA ASP A 585 -13.46 26.83 -16.99
C ASP A 585 -12.32 26.02 -17.67
N ALA A 586 -12.04 24.81 -17.18
CA ALA A 586 -10.98 23.98 -17.73
C ALA A 586 -11.25 23.62 -19.21
N LYS A 587 -10.25 23.80 -20.05
CA LYS A 587 -10.28 23.38 -21.46
C LYS A 587 -9.73 21.95 -21.64
N ILE A 588 -9.09 21.44 -20.61
CA ILE A 588 -8.52 20.10 -20.53
C ILE A 588 -9.33 19.37 -19.48
N PHE A 589 -9.72 18.11 -19.73
CA PHE A 589 -10.48 17.34 -18.74
C PHE A 589 -9.75 17.26 -17.41
N ARG A 590 -10.47 17.45 -16.30
CA ARG A 590 -9.96 17.45 -14.93
C ARG A 590 -11.06 16.95 -14.01
N PRO A 591 -10.70 16.38 -12.84
CA PRO A 591 -11.65 16.22 -11.75
C PRO A 591 -12.28 17.55 -11.33
N ALA A 592 -13.51 17.50 -10.81
CA ALA A 592 -14.25 18.67 -10.35
C ALA A 592 -13.47 19.46 -9.28
N GLN A 593 -12.68 18.75 -8.50
CA GLN A 593 -11.73 19.31 -7.55
C GLN A 593 -10.67 18.28 -7.16
N GLU A 594 -9.57 18.75 -6.60
CA GLU A 594 -8.45 17.93 -6.16
C GLU A 594 -7.89 18.45 -4.83
N LEU A 595 -7.59 17.56 -3.88
CA LEU A 595 -6.90 17.91 -2.64
C LEU A 595 -5.49 18.44 -2.96
N LYS A 596 -5.19 19.64 -2.46
CA LYS A 596 -3.88 20.30 -2.67
C LYS A 596 -3.26 20.84 -1.39
N GLY A 597 -3.96 20.65 -0.25
CA GLY A 597 -3.45 21.02 1.05
C GLY A 597 -4.36 20.55 2.18
N PHE A 598 -3.81 20.40 3.35
CA PHE A 598 -4.57 20.13 4.58
C PHE A 598 -3.78 20.55 5.81
N ALA A 599 -4.48 20.77 6.93
CA ALA A 599 -3.87 21.06 8.21
C ALA A 599 -4.75 20.51 9.35
N LYS A 600 -4.13 19.81 10.31
CA LYS A 600 -4.77 19.40 11.56
C LYS A 600 -4.55 20.46 12.61
N VAL A 601 -5.61 20.90 13.28
CA VAL A 601 -5.56 21.94 14.32
C VAL A 601 -6.30 21.48 15.55
N TRP A 602 -5.64 21.51 16.70
CA TRP A 602 -6.24 21.26 18.00
C TRP A 602 -6.77 22.56 18.60
N LEU A 603 -8.00 22.52 19.14
CA LEU A 603 -8.70 23.67 19.71
C LEU A 603 -9.43 23.29 21.02
N GLU A 604 -9.23 24.10 22.06
CA GLU A 604 -10.06 24.05 23.27
C GLU A 604 -11.49 24.49 22.96
N ALA A 605 -12.44 24.16 23.81
CA ALA A 605 -13.83 24.59 23.65
C ALA A 605 -13.90 26.15 23.64
N GLY A 606 -14.49 26.72 22.58
CA GLY A 606 -14.57 28.17 22.38
C GLY A 606 -13.30 28.82 21.82
N GLU A 607 -12.21 28.10 21.63
CA GLU A 607 -10.95 28.60 21.06
C GLU A 607 -11.04 28.80 19.54
N SER A 608 -10.38 29.87 19.07
CA SER A 608 -10.20 30.17 17.65
C SER A 608 -8.73 30.22 17.30
N LYS A 609 -8.33 29.62 16.21
CA LYS A 609 -6.95 29.67 15.66
C LYS A 609 -6.95 30.06 14.20
N THR A 610 -5.96 30.85 13.81
CA THR A 610 -5.65 31.08 12.40
C THR A 610 -4.87 29.89 11.86
N VAL A 611 -5.36 29.29 10.79
CA VAL A 611 -4.74 28.19 10.08
C VAL A 611 -4.18 28.70 8.75
N THR A 612 -2.94 28.34 8.43
CA THR A 612 -2.29 28.66 7.17
C THR A 612 -1.95 27.36 6.46
N ILE A 613 -2.38 27.23 5.21
CA ILE A 613 -2.08 26.07 4.36
C ILE A 613 -1.33 26.59 3.13
N PRO A 614 -0.02 26.27 2.98
CA PRO A 614 0.72 26.66 1.80
C PRO A 614 0.26 25.84 0.60
N LEU A 615 0.29 26.45 -0.59
CA LEU A 615 0.12 25.79 -1.87
C LEU A 615 1.48 25.68 -2.55
N ASP A 616 1.86 24.45 -2.91
CA ASP A 616 3.11 24.17 -3.61
C ASP A 616 2.90 24.10 -5.14
N ASP A 617 3.94 23.72 -5.88
CA ASP A 617 3.93 23.61 -7.34
C ASP A 617 2.86 22.64 -7.89
N LYS A 618 2.32 21.76 -7.03
CA LYS A 618 1.32 20.76 -7.40
C LYS A 618 -0.10 21.30 -7.42
N ALA A 619 -0.29 22.52 -6.90
CA ALA A 619 -1.63 23.08 -6.69
C ALA A 619 -2.40 23.29 -8.00
N PHE A 620 -1.74 23.75 -9.07
CA PHE A 620 -2.39 24.18 -10.31
C PHE A 620 -1.92 23.41 -11.55
N ARG A 621 -0.85 22.63 -11.44
CA ARG A 621 -0.20 21.95 -12.55
C ARG A 621 -1.01 20.76 -13.05
N TYR A 622 -0.79 20.40 -14.31
CA TYR A 622 -1.20 19.16 -14.94
C TYR A 622 -0.07 18.65 -15.84
N TRP A 623 -0.03 17.35 -16.09
CA TRP A 623 0.95 16.81 -17.04
C TRP A 623 0.48 16.98 -18.48
N ASN A 624 1.26 17.67 -19.29
CA ASN A 624 0.95 17.90 -20.70
C ASN A 624 1.75 16.94 -21.57
N ILE A 625 1.06 15.98 -22.18
CA ILE A 625 1.67 14.95 -23.05
C ILE A 625 2.26 15.52 -24.36
N ALA A 626 1.88 16.74 -24.76
CA ALA A 626 2.43 17.37 -25.97
C ALA A 626 3.75 18.10 -25.71
N THR A 627 3.99 18.59 -24.49
CA THR A 627 5.25 19.25 -24.09
C THR A 627 6.15 18.33 -23.27
N ASP A 628 5.64 17.14 -22.90
CA ASP A 628 6.30 16.18 -22.02
C ASP A 628 6.75 16.85 -20.69
N GLY A 629 5.83 17.60 -20.06
CA GLY A 629 6.16 18.39 -18.90
C GLY A 629 4.95 18.86 -18.08
N TRP A 630 5.25 19.33 -16.86
CA TRP A 630 4.26 19.97 -16.01
C TRP A 630 3.93 21.38 -16.51
N GLU A 631 2.65 21.63 -16.74
CA GLU A 631 2.13 22.89 -17.26
C GLU A 631 1.01 23.42 -16.37
N VAL A 632 0.71 24.70 -16.49
CA VAL A 632 -0.39 25.37 -15.79
C VAL A 632 -1.36 25.95 -16.82
N GLU A 633 -2.61 25.55 -16.72
CA GLU A 633 -3.68 26.17 -17.48
C GLU A 633 -4.05 27.51 -16.84
N GLY A 634 -3.76 28.63 -17.50
CA GLY A 634 -4.03 29.96 -16.98
C GLY A 634 -5.51 30.24 -16.75
N GLY A 635 -5.81 31.18 -15.85
CA GLY A 635 -7.15 31.65 -15.58
C GLY A 635 -7.59 31.53 -14.14
N LYS A 636 -8.90 31.50 -13.93
CA LYS A 636 -9.54 31.47 -12.62
C LYS A 636 -9.56 30.07 -12.04
N TYR A 637 -9.19 29.96 -10.76
CA TYR A 637 -9.31 28.76 -9.95
C TYR A 637 -10.17 29.05 -8.73
N LEU A 638 -10.92 28.06 -8.27
CA LEU A 638 -11.64 28.09 -7.00
C LEU A 638 -10.79 27.35 -5.95
N ILE A 639 -10.58 28.02 -4.84
CA ILE A 639 -9.97 27.48 -3.62
C ILE A 639 -11.11 27.14 -2.67
N ARG A 640 -11.34 25.85 -2.47
CA ARG A 640 -12.44 25.32 -1.65
C ARG A 640 -11.86 24.76 -0.36
N VAL A 641 -12.37 25.21 0.78
CA VAL A 641 -11.94 24.73 2.08
C VAL A 641 -13.13 24.11 2.79
N GLY A 642 -12.98 22.87 3.24
CA GLY A 642 -14.06 22.10 3.83
C GLY A 642 -13.63 21.13 4.90
N THR A 643 -14.63 20.42 5.47
CA THR A 643 -14.48 19.33 6.43
C THR A 643 -14.38 17.95 5.76
N SER A 644 -14.78 17.88 4.49
CA SER A 644 -14.67 16.73 3.57
C SER A 644 -14.70 17.19 2.12
N SER A 645 -14.56 16.29 1.17
CA SER A 645 -14.69 16.62 -0.26
C SER A 645 -16.08 17.11 -0.65
N ASP A 646 -17.11 16.72 0.07
CA ASP A 646 -18.52 17.09 -0.18
C ASP A 646 -19.00 18.27 0.69
N ASP A 647 -18.42 18.47 1.86
CA ASP A 647 -18.79 19.56 2.79
C ASP A 647 -17.81 20.73 2.71
N ILE A 648 -18.04 21.61 1.75
CA ILE A 648 -17.22 22.81 1.51
C ILE A 648 -17.77 23.99 2.32
N CYS A 649 -17.02 24.43 3.32
CA CYS A 649 -17.40 25.53 4.22
C CYS A 649 -17.12 26.92 3.63
N LEU A 650 -15.99 27.09 2.93
CA LEU A 650 -15.54 28.37 2.38
C LEU A 650 -15.01 28.18 0.96
N THR A 651 -15.27 29.20 0.09
CA THR A 651 -14.70 29.24 -1.25
C THR A 651 -14.10 30.62 -1.53
N GLY A 652 -12.88 30.61 -2.04
CA GLY A 652 -12.16 31.79 -2.53
C GLY A 652 -11.81 31.61 -4.01
N GLU A 653 -11.35 32.69 -4.62
CA GLU A 653 -10.93 32.71 -6.02
C GLU A 653 -9.50 33.21 -6.13
N VAL A 654 -8.72 32.56 -7.01
CA VAL A 654 -7.40 33.03 -7.39
C VAL A 654 -7.25 32.99 -8.91
N THR A 655 -6.53 33.95 -9.46
CA THR A 655 -6.18 33.94 -10.88
C THR A 655 -4.70 33.57 -11.00
N VAL A 656 -4.43 32.52 -11.76
CA VAL A 656 -3.08 31.99 -11.93
C VAL A 656 -2.64 32.21 -13.38
N PRO A 657 -1.43 32.72 -13.63
CA PRO A 657 -0.91 32.84 -14.99
C PRO A 657 -0.66 31.42 -15.54
N GLY A 658 -1.03 31.22 -16.80
CA GLY A 658 -0.73 29.95 -17.48
C GLY A 658 0.65 29.94 -18.08
N THR A 659 1.15 28.74 -18.38
CA THR A 659 2.43 28.52 -19.07
C THR A 659 2.30 28.73 -20.57
N GLY A 660 1.08 28.81 -21.13
CA GLY A 660 0.82 29.02 -22.56
C GLY A 660 0.96 27.74 -23.40
N ALA A 661 1.05 26.57 -22.74
CA ALA A 661 1.16 25.28 -23.42
C ALA A 661 -0.11 24.95 -24.25
N PRO A 662 0.01 24.23 -25.38
CA PRO A 662 -1.13 23.83 -26.20
C PRO A 662 -2.00 22.82 -25.44
N ASN A 663 -3.30 22.76 -25.77
CA ASN A 663 -4.16 21.69 -25.28
C ASN A 663 -3.73 20.36 -25.94
N PRO A 664 -3.27 19.37 -25.18
CA PRO A 664 -2.76 18.10 -25.72
C PRO A 664 -3.85 17.20 -26.33
N TYR A 665 -5.13 17.50 -26.05
CA TYR A 665 -6.29 16.70 -26.50
C TYR A 665 -7.12 17.40 -27.56
N GLN A 666 -6.61 18.47 -28.18
CA GLN A 666 -7.39 19.27 -29.16
C GLN A 666 -7.85 18.48 -30.38
N SER A 667 -7.10 17.42 -30.76
CA SER A 667 -7.38 16.58 -31.93
C SER A 667 -8.02 15.23 -31.61
N VAL A 668 -8.38 14.97 -30.36
CA VAL A 668 -8.98 13.70 -29.91
C VAL A 668 -10.31 13.96 -29.21
N GLU A 669 -11.27 13.06 -29.41
CA GLU A 669 -12.57 13.11 -28.75
C GLU A 669 -12.54 12.25 -27.50
N LEU A 670 -12.76 12.86 -26.33
CA LEU A 670 -12.74 12.23 -25.01
C LEU A 670 -13.99 12.65 -24.20
N PRO A 671 -15.22 12.37 -24.70
CA PRO A 671 -16.46 12.89 -24.12
C PRO A 671 -16.69 12.41 -22.69
N HIS A 672 -16.40 11.13 -22.39
CA HIS A 672 -16.63 10.59 -21.06
C HIS A 672 -15.58 11.05 -20.03
N TYR A 673 -14.35 11.35 -20.47
CA TYR A 673 -13.34 11.98 -19.61
C TYR A 673 -13.67 13.45 -19.29
N LEU A 674 -14.32 14.18 -20.21
CA LEU A 674 -14.77 15.55 -19.96
C LEU A 674 -15.91 15.63 -18.94
N THR A 675 -16.77 14.62 -18.87
CA THR A 675 -17.92 14.56 -17.96
C THR A 675 -17.67 13.77 -16.70
N GLY A 676 -16.57 12.98 -16.63
CA GLY A 676 -16.30 12.05 -15.55
C GLY A 676 -17.08 10.73 -15.62
N GLU A 677 -17.90 10.50 -16.68
CA GLU A 677 -18.68 9.25 -16.86
C GLU A 677 -17.81 8.08 -17.36
N VAL A 678 -16.68 7.83 -16.66
CA VAL A 678 -15.61 6.94 -17.13
C VAL A 678 -15.98 5.45 -17.18
N THR A 679 -17.08 5.05 -16.56
CA THR A 679 -17.64 3.70 -16.72
C THR A 679 -18.20 3.43 -18.11
N GLN A 680 -18.35 4.47 -18.96
CA GLN A 680 -18.86 4.38 -20.31
C GLN A 680 -17.77 4.50 -21.39
N VAL A 681 -16.51 4.61 -21.00
CA VAL A 681 -15.36 4.76 -21.91
C VAL A 681 -15.24 3.54 -22.83
N SER A 682 -15.34 3.77 -24.14
CA SER A 682 -15.18 2.73 -25.16
C SER A 682 -13.70 2.37 -25.39
N ASP A 683 -13.47 1.28 -26.15
CA ASP A 683 -12.11 0.90 -26.55
C ASP A 683 -11.43 1.96 -27.40
N GLU A 684 -12.20 2.59 -28.31
CA GLU A 684 -11.71 3.66 -29.18
C GLU A 684 -11.32 4.90 -28.37
N GLU A 685 -12.13 5.30 -27.39
CA GLU A 685 -11.86 6.45 -26.54
C GLU A 685 -10.66 6.19 -25.63
N PHE A 686 -10.55 4.99 -25.04
CA PHE A 686 -9.38 4.63 -24.24
C PHE A 686 -8.11 4.55 -25.09
N ALA A 687 -8.16 3.99 -26.30
CA ALA A 687 -7.04 3.99 -27.24
C ALA A 687 -6.62 5.42 -27.63
N ALA A 688 -7.59 6.34 -27.79
CA ALA A 688 -7.34 7.75 -28.06
C ALA A 688 -6.64 8.44 -26.87
N LEU A 689 -7.05 8.15 -25.63
CA LEU A 689 -6.37 8.63 -24.41
C LEU A 689 -4.95 8.09 -24.31
N LEU A 690 -4.75 6.79 -24.57
CA LEU A 690 -3.44 6.15 -24.58
C LEU A 690 -2.51 6.67 -25.69
N GLY A 691 -3.06 7.29 -26.77
CA GLY A 691 -2.32 7.66 -27.97
C GLY A 691 -1.79 6.46 -28.78
N ARG A 692 -2.32 5.25 -28.53
CA ARG A 692 -1.93 3.98 -29.17
C ARG A 692 -3.03 2.93 -29.01
N PRO A 693 -3.03 1.87 -29.86
CA PRO A 693 -3.97 0.77 -29.70
C PRO A 693 -3.85 0.10 -28.33
N ILE A 694 -4.97 -0.38 -27.80
CA ILE A 694 -4.99 -1.21 -26.59
C ILE A 694 -4.24 -2.51 -26.89
N PRO A 695 -3.27 -2.92 -26.04
CA PRO A 695 -2.55 -4.18 -26.23
C PRO A 695 -3.49 -5.39 -26.17
N GLU A 696 -3.21 -6.41 -26.99
CA GLU A 696 -3.97 -7.66 -26.94
C GLU A 696 -3.81 -8.37 -25.59
N ASP A 697 -4.94 -8.74 -25.00
CA ASP A 697 -4.99 -9.46 -23.73
C ASP A 697 -4.95 -10.98 -23.94
N LYS A 698 -3.80 -11.49 -24.41
CA LYS A 698 -3.59 -12.92 -24.70
C LYS A 698 -2.52 -13.52 -23.82
N ILE A 699 -2.79 -14.71 -23.27
CA ILE A 699 -1.78 -15.52 -22.57
C ILE A 699 -0.76 -15.99 -23.61
N LYS A 700 0.51 -15.56 -23.41
CA LYS A 700 1.65 -16.00 -24.24
C LYS A 700 2.39 -17.12 -23.52
N ILE A 701 2.84 -18.13 -24.27
CA ILE A 701 3.67 -19.21 -23.73
C ILE A 701 5.13 -18.73 -23.73
N ASP A 702 5.52 -18.06 -22.66
CA ASP A 702 6.83 -17.46 -22.44
C ASP A 702 7.25 -17.58 -20.95
N ARG A 703 8.36 -16.98 -20.56
CA ARG A 703 8.86 -16.97 -19.16
C ARG A 703 7.90 -16.31 -18.17
N ASN A 704 6.97 -15.47 -18.63
CA ASN A 704 5.99 -14.77 -17.80
C ASN A 704 4.67 -15.52 -17.66
N MET A 705 4.53 -16.68 -18.29
CA MET A 705 3.43 -17.60 -18.06
C MET A 705 3.44 -18.07 -16.61
N THR A 706 2.30 -18.00 -15.93
CA THR A 706 2.20 -18.47 -14.54
C THR A 706 2.10 -20.00 -14.48
N LEU A 707 2.41 -20.59 -13.32
CA LEU A 707 2.26 -22.04 -13.12
C LEU A 707 0.80 -22.49 -13.32
N GLY A 708 -0.18 -21.68 -12.94
CA GLY A 708 -1.60 -21.94 -13.20
C GLY A 708 -1.96 -21.89 -14.68
N GLU A 709 -1.29 -21.04 -15.45
CA GLU A 709 -1.51 -20.88 -16.90
C GLU A 709 -0.84 -22.00 -17.73
N LEU A 710 0.01 -22.84 -17.14
CA LEU A 710 0.58 -24.01 -17.84
C LEU A 710 -0.49 -24.93 -18.43
N GLY A 711 -1.72 -24.87 -17.90
CA GLY A 711 -2.88 -25.56 -18.50
C GLY A 711 -3.24 -25.11 -19.93
N HIS A 712 -2.82 -23.91 -20.35
CA HIS A 712 -2.99 -23.39 -21.71
C HIS A 712 -1.84 -23.80 -22.66
N GLY A 713 -0.79 -24.38 -22.11
CA GLY A 713 0.34 -24.91 -22.88
C GLY A 713 0.01 -26.22 -23.59
N ARG A 714 1.00 -26.75 -24.30
CA ARG A 714 0.91 -28.02 -25.04
C ARG A 714 1.58 -29.19 -24.31
N SER A 715 2.10 -28.99 -23.10
CA SER A 715 2.77 -30.03 -22.29
C SER A 715 1.77 -30.76 -21.39
N PRO A 716 1.70 -32.13 -21.50
CA PRO A 716 0.90 -32.92 -20.56
C PRO A 716 1.35 -32.75 -19.11
N LEU A 717 2.65 -32.59 -18.86
CA LEU A 717 3.19 -32.31 -17.53
C LEU A 717 2.71 -30.95 -17.01
N GLY A 718 2.73 -29.91 -17.85
CA GLY A 718 2.21 -28.60 -17.52
C GLY A 718 0.72 -28.65 -17.16
N TRP A 719 -0.10 -29.41 -17.87
CA TRP A 719 -1.51 -29.61 -17.54
C TRP A 719 -1.70 -30.25 -16.17
N ILE A 720 -0.88 -31.26 -15.85
CA ILE A 720 -0.93 -31.93 -14.54
C ILE A 720 -0.57 -30.94 -13.43
N VAL A 721 0.51 -30.18 -13.58
CA VAL A 721 0.93 -29.18 -12.58
C VAL A 721 -0.17 -28.14 -12.35
N ALA A 722 -0.70 -27.54 -13.41
CA ALA A 722 -1.77 -26.57 -13.33
C ALA A 722 -3.06 -27.15 -12.69
N ALA A 723 -3.42 -28.38 -13.06
CA ALA A 723 -4.60 -29.07 -12.53
C ALA A 723 -4.44 -29.39 -11.03
N VAL A 724 -3.26 -29.86 -10.60
CA VAL A 724 -2.97 -30.17 -9.20
C VAL A 724 -3.01 -28.89 -8.36
N LEU A 725 -2.27 -27.85 -8.75
CA LEU A 725 -2.27 -26.57 -8.03
C LEU A 725 -3.67 -25.96 -7.98
N GLY A 726 -4.38 -25.92 -9.11
CA GLY A 726 -5.75 -25.41 -9.17
C GLY A 726 -6.74 -26.23 -8.32
N ARG A 727 -6.57 -27.57 -8.21
CA ARG A 727 -7.37 -28.40 -7.32
C ARG A 727 -7.08 -28.11 -5.86
N LEU A 728 -5.81 -28.03 -5.47
CA LEU A 728 -5.40 -27.73 -4.10
C LEU A 728 -5.90 -26.33 -3.69
N LEU A 729 -5.78 -25.34 -4.56
CA LEU A 729 -6.27 -23.99 -4.32
C LEU A 729 -7.79 -23.97 -4.11
N ARG A 730 -8.57 -24.59 -5.02
CA ARG A 730 -10.02 -24.71 -4.86
C ARG A 730 -10.43 -25.40 -3.56
N GLN A 731 -9.73 -26.48 -3.16
CA GLN A 731 -10.00 -27.17 -1.90
C GLN A 731 -9.71 -26.28 -0.69
N SER A 732 -8.64 -25.49 -0.71
CA SER A 732 -8.32 -24.57 0.39
C SER A 732 -9.38 -23.44 0.51
N ILE A 733 -9.83 -22.89 -0.62
CA ILE A 733 -10.91 -21.89 -0.68
C ILE A 733 -12.23 -22.49 -0.12
N GLN A 734 -12.59 -23.70 -0.55
CA GLN A 734 -13.82 -24.37 -0.08
C GLN A 734 -13.81 -24.67 1.42
N ARG A 735 -12.64 -24.84 2.04
CA ARG A 735 -12.48 -24.99 3.49
C ARG A 735 -12.56 -23.65 4.24
N GLY A 736 -12.75 -22.52 3.55
CA GLY A 736 -12.78 -21.18 4.15
C GLY A 736 -11.42 -20.67 4.60
N LYS A 737 -10.32 -21.33 4.21
CA LYS A 737 -8.94 -20.93 4.50
C LYS A 737 -8.11 -21.08 3.22
N PRO A 738 -8.09 -20.08 2.32
CA PRO A 738 -7.20 -20.09 1.17
C PRO A 738 -5.75 -20.29 1.62
N ASP A 739 -5.06 -21.24 1.02
CA ASP A 739 -3.64 -21.45 1.26
C ASP A 739 -2.85 -20.43 0.44
N LEU A 740 -2.27 -19.44 1.11
CA LEU A 740 -1.53 -18.34 0.48
C LEU A 740 -0.30 -18.84 -0.28
N ASN A 741 0.37 -19.90 0.18
CA ASN A 741 1.51 -20.49 -0.52
C ASN A 741 1.08 -21.10 -1.86
N ILE A 742 -0.01 -21.87 -1.87
CA ILE A 742 -0.54 -22.46 -3.09
C ILE A 742 -1.02 -21.37 -4.06
N LEU A 743 -1.68 -20.34 -3.54
CA LEU A 743 -2.13 -19.21 -4.35
C LEU A 743 -0.95 -18.45 -4.97
N PHE A 744 0.09 -18.17 -4.17
CA PHE A 744 1.31 -17.54 -4.64
C PHE A 744 1.99 -18.37 -5.74
N GLN A 745 2.16 -19.69 -5.52
CA GLN A 745 2.71 -20.59 -6.52
C GLN A 745 1.85 -20.64 -7.79
N TYR A 746 0.53 -20.71 -7.66
CA TYR A 746 -0.39 -20.74 -8.80
C TYR A 746 -0.25 -19.52 -9.71
N ASN A 747 -0.12 -18.33 -9.11
CA ASN A 747 0.03 -17.04 -9.81
C ASN A 747 1.48 -16.66 -10.12
N MET A 748 2.46 -17.48 -9.71
CA MET A 748 3.88 -17.19 -9.91
C MET A 748 4.28 -17.45 -11.37
N PRO A 749 4.92 -16.49 -12.06
CA PRO A 749 5.44 -16.71 -13.42
C PRO A 749 6.65 -17.66 -13.41
N LEU A 750 6.84 -18.40 -14.49
CA LEU A 750 7.94 -19.37 -14.62
C LEU A 750 9.32 -18.76 -14.33
N ARG A 751 9.56 -17.52 -14.75
CA ARG A 751 10.82 -16.81 -14.47
C ARG A 751 11.14 -16.67 -12.98
N ALA A 752 10.09 -16.53 -12.15
CA ALA A 752 10.26 -16.36 -10.72
C ALA A 752 10.82 -17.63 -10.04
N LEU A 753 10.66 -18.79 -10.66
CA LEU A 753 11.34 -20.01 -10.21
C LEU A 753 12.87 -19.83 -10.18
N ALA A 754 13.45 -19.17 -11.19
CA ALA A 754 14.89 -18.89 -11.19
C ALA A 754 15.29 -17.81 -10.19
N LYS A 755 14.37 -16.93 -9.77
CA LYS A 755 14.66 -15.80 -8.89
C LYS A 755 14.39 -16.07 -7.40
N MET A 756 13.63 -17.14 -7.09
CA MET A 756 13.14 -17.40 -5.72
C MET A 756 13.53 -18.77 -5.15
N THR A 757 14.35 -19.54 -5.85
CA THR A 757 14.74 -20.91 -5.41
C THR A 757 16.19 -20.98 -4.92
N ASN A 758 16.78 -19.86 -4.51
CA ASN A 758 18.15 -19.79 -3.99
C ASN A 758 19.18 -20.45 -4.94
N GLY A 759 19.01 -20.25 -6.24
CA GLY A 759 19.91 -20.82 -7.26
C GLY A 759 19.69 -22.28 -7.61
N ALA A 760 18.65 -22.94 -7.08
CA ALA A 760 18.34 -24.33 -7.45
C ALA A 760 17.86 -24.44 -8.90
N ILE A 761 17.12 -23.46 -9.41
CA ILE A 761 16.62 -23.39 -10.78
C ILE A 761 17.28 -22.21 -11.50
N SER A 762 17.94 -22.49 -12.64
CA SER A 762 18.51 -21.44 -13.49
C SER A 762 17.49 -20.96 -14.54
N MET A 763 17.73 -19.77 -15.12
CA MET A 763 16.91 -19.25 -16.22
C MET A 763 16.96 -20.17 -17.45
N GLY A 764 18.08 -20.87 -17.68
CA GLY A 764 18.21 -21.89 -18.72
C GLY A 764 17.27 -23.09 -18.52
N MET A 765 17.04 -23.50 -17.25
CA MET A 765 16.03 -24.53 -16.91
C MET A 765 14.62 -24.02 -17.16
N VAL A 766 14.33 -22.76 -16.81
CA VAL A 766 13.03 -22.13 -17.11
C VAL A 766 12.76 -22.11 -18.61
N ASP A 767 13.77 -21.81 -19.44
CA ASP A 767 13.62 -21.89 -20.90
C ASP A 767 13.24 -23.30 -21.37
N GLY A 768 13.82 -24.33 -20.74
CA GLY A 768 13.45 -25.72 -21.01
C GLY A 768 11.97 -26.00 -20.68
N ILE A 769 11.47 -25.50 -19.55
CA ILE A 769 10.04 -25.62 -19.16
C ILE A 769 9.15 -24.86 -20.16
N VAL A 770 9.55 -23.67 -20.60
CA VAL A 770 8.83 -22.93 -21.65
C VAL A 770 8.78 -23.71 -22.97
N MET A 771 9.89 -24.32 -23.39
CA MET A 771 9.91 -25.19 -24.59
C MET A 771 8.97 -26.39 -24.46
N GLU A 772 8.89 -27.03 -23.29
CA GLU A 772 7.90 -28.08 -23.02
C GLU A 772 6.47 -27.51 -23.17
N ALA A 773 6.17 -26.37 -22.57
CA ALA A 773 4.85 -25.73 -22.65
C ALA A 773 4.49 -25.36 -24.10
N GLN A 774 5.47 -25.05 -24.95
CA GLN A 774 5.29 -24.82 -26.40
C GLN A 774 5.08 -26.10 -27.23
N GLY A 775 5.28 -27.30 -26.64
CA GLY A 775 5.10 -28.59 -27.29
C GLY A 775 6.39 -29.29 -27.70
N PHE A 776 7.56 -28.77 -27.38
CA PHE A 776 8.89 -29.40 -27.65
C PHE A 776 9.35 -30.25 -26.45
N TRP A 777 8.55 -31.22 -26.04
CA TRP A 777 8.68 -31.93 -24.76
C TRP A 777 10.05 -32.55 -24.51
N ILE A 778 10.55 -33.35 -25.49
CA ILE A 778 11.84 -34.06 -25.35
C ILE A 778 12.99 -33.07 -25.30
N ILE A 779 12.97 -32.07 -26.18
CA ILE A 779 14.04 -31.06 -26.25
C ILE A 779 14.02 -30.16 -25.00
N GLY A 780 12.83 -29.80 -24.55
CA GLY A 780 12.64 -29.01 -23.31
C GLY A 780 13.17 -29.77 -22.09
N LEU A 781 12.77 -31.02 -21.90
CA LEU A 781 13.25 -31.86 -20.80
C LEU A 781 14.77 -32.05 -20.83
N LEU A 782 15.34 -32.36 -22.00
CA LEU A 782 16.80 -32.48 -22.15
C LEU A 782 17.50 -31.18 -21.80
N ARG A 783 16.92 -30.01 -22.18
CA ARG A 783 17.48 -28.72 -21.82
C ARG A 783 17.43 -28.49 -20.30
N VAL A 784 16.31 -28.81 -19.64
CA VAL A 784 16.20 -28.72 -18.17
C VAL A 784 17.30 -29.53 -17.50
N ILE A 785 17.53 -30.79 -17.91
CA ILE A 785 18.53 -31.68 -17.33
C ILE A 785 19.97 -31.13 -17.56
N VAL A 786 20.28 -30.71 -18.77
CA VAL A 786 21.61 -30.17 -19.12
C VAL A 786 21.89 -28.90 -18.35
N GLU A 787 20.94 -27.97 -18.30
CA GLU A 787 21.07 -26.71 -17.58
C GLU A 787 21.11 -26.92 -16.05
N ALA A 788 20.45 -27.96 -15.51
CA ALA A 788 20.55 -28.30 -14.10
C ALA A 788 21.96 -28.75 -13.71
N VAL A 789 22.54 -29.69 -14.48
CA VAL A 789 23.92 -30.15 -14.23
C VAL A 789 24.93 -28.99 -14.37
N LYS A 790 24.78 -28.20 -15.43
CA LYS A 790 25.62 -27.01 -15.65
C LYS A 790 25.50 -26.01 -14.51
N ASN A 791 24.29 -25.73 -14.04
CA ASN A 791 24.03 -24.78 -12.95
C ASN A 791 24.71 -25.22 -11.64
N ILE A 792 24.58 -26.50 -11.25
CA ILE A 792 25.22 -27.06 -10.06
C ILE A 792 26.76 -26.87 -10.12
N VAL A 793 27.38 -27.21 -11.23
CA VAL A 793 28.84 -27.12 -11.40
C VAL A 793 29.30 -25.65 -11.35
N LEU A 794 28.62 -24.77 -12.09
CA LEU A 794 29.02 -23.37 -12.18
C LEU A 794 28.77 -22.61 -10.87
N ASN A 795 27.68 -22.91 -10.15
CA ASN A 795 27.42 -22.31 -8.83
C ASN A 795 28.50 -22.69 -7.83
N ALA A 796 28.88 -24.00 -7.74
CA ALA A 796 29.95 -24.45 -6.86
C ALA A 796 31.31 -23.79 -7.19
N GLN A 797 31.62 -23.59 -8.46
CA GLN A 797 32.86 -22.90 -8.87
C GLN A 797 32.84 -21.41 -8.48
N MET A 798 31.74 -20.72 -8.71
CA MET A 798 31.60 -19.30 -8.39
C MET A 798 31.62 -19.04 -6.88
N GLU A 799 30.88 -19.84 -6.11
CA GLU A 799 30.86 -19.75 -4.65
C GLU A 799 32.28 -19.93 -4.07
N ASN A 800 33.05 -20.89 -4.58
CA ASN A 800 34.42 -21.08 -4.14
C ASN A 800 35.33 -19.88 -4.47
N ARG A 801 35.17 -19.23 -5.62
CA ARG A 801 35.94 -18.04 -5.98
C ARG A 801 35.56 -16.85 -5.09
N LEU A 802 34.26 -16.59 -4.89
CA LEU A 802 33.79 -15.48 -4.07
C LEU A 802 34.11 -15.63 -2.58
N LYS A 803 34.19 -16.87 -2.06
CA LYS A 803 34.65 -17.12 -0.66
C LYS A 803 36.14 -16.89 -0.46
N ASN A 804 36.95 -17.06 -1.49
CA ASN A 804 38.40 -16.91 -1.41
C ASN A 804 38.90 -15.52 -1.85
N SER A 805 38.02 -14.65 -2.21
CA SER A 805 38.26 -13.24 -2.60
C SER A 805 37.93 -12.27 -1.47
#